data_369da1035b45af42727faa0e3ef10b10
#
_entry.id   369da1035b45af42727faa0e3ef10b10
#
_cell.length_a   1.000
_cell.length_b   1.000
_cell.length_c   1.000
_cell.angle_alpha   90.00
_cell.angle_beta   90.00
_cell.angle_gamma   90.00
#
_symmetry.space_group_name_H-M   'P 1'
#
loop_
_entity.id
_entity.type
_entity.pdbx_description
1 polymer ?
#
loop_
_entity_poly.entity_id
_entity_poly.type
_entity_poly.pdbx_seq_one_letter_code
_entity_poly.pdbx_strand_id
1 'polypeptide(L)'
;QSATAADYEKIDLSSPEGESLTLDEASVDYTGRGPAVRVSGAQNQLQGQGYDIRATADSPNSAVVGVQVDAGGKAELSGVTISTGGSDFATGAQATGAGSQLTLNDVQITTSGNQSRGVVASAGGQVQVAGGSITTSGNQADVLSASGKGSSILASDLTLTATSTGSVNAVRVADGVAIELQRVSIQSSGFIGAVAVEGVGSSLSADGVDITAENGRGIGVTSAALTFRNGSINAKGDGITLSSLYQKPGGTAVVSHSRITSQNGNGINVNADQAAADLDSVQVTALGDYGVAIWMPGSNTRVDVKDSILQTRGQSAVAIDNRGGVFTMDGGSISTLGDNSHALYASPDTTNSPGAVFNVSRVLIETSGRGSVGALARMAGASISLSNSSIVTHGDLGYGLFASGRGASVELQDSDVQTAGEQAHGLAISNNATTRFQGSTVVTNGSNAHGIVSFATGAGVVNDVEVTSSHIQTEDGAGILVNGGGLTTRFTDSSLVGRSGGEQGTALWITDRASGVLAGAVQLDAVRSNLFGDVLVDGGSLQLSLADHSSLDGAIKGGSRDTQLSLDDSSVWTLRGDSQLTRLANNGVVEFADPGLAGAFKQLQVSGDLEGDGHYIMNTDLGLQQGDRLIVGGQVTGNNDILVRNSGSEPGAEGQSLTLVQSAGGPGSFSLANRGGVVDAGTYRYGLAADAQGNWNLVNVGRTQPAPGPDNLSTGASAAVNSSAIATLRATWDAERATLVQRLGDLRQGADRQGLWIRGFGQQQSLDNGVGRTFSQQVQGTQLGMDTRLDTAGGTLVLGALAGYSQTDRNFKGEGSGKLDSYHLGGYATYLDDSGWYTDTLLTLNRWSTRLDVWGTDGAKVSGHSRSKGAGLSVEAGKQIDLGNRWFVEPQAQVSMLYARSDNYRLDNGLQVQPGDGLSTQIRTGARAGRNLQLQDGTRLQPYLKAGWVEDLSAQNKVRTNGIASRPDGNGGGWYAGVGVTGELSRQHQVYAEVETSEGSNIDRPWAANLGYRFTF
;
A
#
# COMPACT_ATOMS: atom_id res chain seq x y z
N GLN A 1 54.01 22.60 -65.82
CA GLN A 1 54.00 21.64 -66.95
C GLN A 1 52.92 20.65 -66.72
N SER A 2 52.02 20.45 -67.68
CA SER A 2 51.10 19.32 -67.69
C SER A 2 51.74 18.20 -68.54
N ALA A 3 51.97 17.04 -67.96
CA ALA A 3 52.49 15.88 -68.69
C ALA A 3 51.35 14.83 -68.72
N THR A 4 50.89 14.44 -69.89
CA THR A 4 49.95 13.37 -70.16
C THR A 4 50.68 12.07 -70.50
N ALA A 5 50.28 10.95 -69.81
CA ALA A 5 50.69 9.56 -70.02
C ALA A 5 52.23 9.37 -70.03
N ALA A 6 52.94 9.73 -68.97
CA ALA A 6 54.39 9.50 -68.85
C ALA A 6 54.66 8.55 -67.66
N ASP A 7 55.60 7.58 -67.94
CA ASP A 7 56.15 6.73 -66.87
C ASP A 7 57.34 7.43 -66.25
N TYR A 8 57.27 7.66 -64.90
CA TYR A 8 58.39 8.29 -64.22
C TYR A 8 59.08 7.24 -63.32
N GLU A 9 60.39 7.26 -63.28
CA GLU A 9 61.13 6.46 -62.34
C GLU A 9 61.12 7.12 -60.91
N LYS A 10 61.05 8.47 -60.84
CA LYS A 10 60.97 9.25 -59.61
C LYS A 10 60.51 10.68 -59.90
N ILE A 11 59.76 11.28 -58.99
CA ILE A 11 59.38 12.71 -59.06
C ILE A 11 59.96 13.41 -57.81
N ASP A 12 60.78 14.48 -58.06
CA ASP A 12 61.37 15.28 -56.95
C ASP A 12 61.18 16.76 -57.27
N LEU A 13 60.21 17.42 -56.61
CA LEU A 13 59.93 18.85 -56.71
C LEU A 13 60.54 19.53 -55.49
N SER A 14 61.79 19.97 -55.60
CA SER A 14 62.52 20.56 -54.50
C SER A 14 63.26 21.84 -54.87
N SER A 15 62.89 22.45 -55.92
CA SER A 15 63.50 23.70 -56.43
C SER A 15 63.26 24.87 -55.48
N PRO A 16 64.24 25.65 -55.12
CA PRO A 16 64.07 26.84 -54.29
C PRO A 16 63.31 27.98 -54.99
N GLU A 17 63.21 27.94 -56.33
CA GLU A 17 62.46 28.93 -57.10
C GLU A 17 60.97 28.61 -57.25
N GLY A 18 60.59 27.42 -56.81
CA GLY A 18 59.19 26.88 -56.84
C GLY A 18 58.90 26.14 -58.15
N GLU A 19 58.32 24.96 -58.02
CA GLU A 19 57.87 24.11 -59.11
C GLU A 19 56.40 23.75 -58.94
N SER A 20 55.68 23.74 -60.05
CA SER A 20 54.29 23.20 -60.09
C SER A 20 54.21 22.15 -61.15
N LEU A 21 53.80 20.96 -60.80
CA LEU A 21 53.63 19.83 -61.71
C LEU A 21 52.20 19.35 -61.65
N THR A 22 51.60 19.15 -62.81
CA THR A 22 50.28 18.49 -62.94
C THR A 22 50.49 17.20 -63.66
N LEU A 23 50.06 16.09 -63.07
CA LEU A 23 50.07 14.72 -63.60
C LEU A 23 48.68 14.24 -63.96
N ASP A 24 48.47 13.64 -65.15
CA ASP A 24 47.22 13.03 -65.51
C ASP A 24 47.51 11.69 -66.23
N GLU A 25 46.97 10.62 -65.74
CA GLU A 25 47.10 9.23 -66.22
C GLU A 25 48.61 8.81 -66.40
N ALA A 26 49.42 9.06 -65.39
CA ALA A 26 50.87 8.72 -65.39
C ALA A 26 51.15 7.53 -64.36
N SER A 27 52.36 6.90 -64.48
CA SER A 27 52.83 5.94 -63.49
C SER A 27 54.18 6.38 -62.92
N VAL A 28 54.44 6.05 -61.67
CA VAL A 28 55.73 6.19 -60.99
C VAL A 28 56.16 4.83 -60.45
N ASP A 29 57.19 4.21 -61.08
CA ASP A 29 57.71 2.90 -60.66
C ASP A 29 59.15 3.10 -60.13
N TYR A 30 59.31 3.15 -58.82
CA TYR A 30 60.56 3.46 -58.15
C TYR A 30 61.10 2.28 -57.37
N THR A 31 62.33 1.92 -57.60
CA THR A 31 63.08 0.96 -56.76
C THR A 31 64.30 1.66 -56.17
N GLY A 32 64.40 1.77 -54.83
CA GLY A 32 65.49 2.45 -54.19
C GLY A 32 65.25 2.91 -52.79
N ARG A 33 65.98 3.91 -52.26
CA ARG A 33 65.80 4.52 -50.96
C ARG A 33 65.14 5.89 -51.07
N GLY A 34 64.24 6.20 -50.11
CA GLY A 34 63.57 7.50 -49.99
C GLY A 34 62.25 7.55 -50.78
N PRO A 35 61.76 8.75 -51.09
CA PRO A 35 60.47 8.90 -51.73
C PRO A 35 60.48 8.66 -53.22
N ALA A 36 59.48 7.96 -53.74
CA ALA A 36 59.17 7.86 -55.15
C ALA A 36 58.68 9.22 -55.72
N VAL A 37 57.80 9.88 -54.94
CA VAL A 37 57.34 11.24 -55.19
C VAL A 37 57.70 12.14 -54.06
N ARG A 38 58.43 13.23 -54.29
CA ARG A 38 58.79 14.22 -53.28
C ARG A 38 58.33 15.61 -53.69
N VAL A 39 57.70 16.37 -52.73
CA VAL A 39 57.38 17.79 -52.86
C VAL A 39 57.96 18.53 -51.63
N SER A 40 58.98 19.27 -51.78
CA SER A 40 59.75 19.90 -50.74
C SER A 40 59.91 21.41 -50.93
N GLY A 41 59.59 22.24 -49.95
CA GLY A 41 59.65 23.71 -50.02
C GLY A 41 58.30 24.36 -50.32
N ALA A 42 58.04 25.49 -49.64
CA ALA A 42 56.71 26.15 -49.59
C ALA A 42 56.16 26.63 -50.98
N GLN A 43 57.01 26.71 -51.94
CA GLN A 43 56.62 27.14 -53.30
C GLN A 43 56.42 25.98 -54.26
N ASN A 44 56.69 24.76 -53.85
CA ASN A 44 56.55 23.57 -54.69
C ASN A 44 55.16 22.91 -54.54
N GLN A 45 54.50 22.57 -55.66
CA GLN A 45 53.17 22.03 -55.66
C GLN A 45 53.07 20.88 -56.68
N LEU A 46 52.36 19.84 -56.29
CA LEU A 46 52.00 18.72 -57.14
C LEU A 46 50.47 18.57 -57.20
N GLN A 47 49.94 18.46 -58.36
CA GLN A 47 48.59 18.03 -58.62
C GLN A 47 48.60 16.77 -59.48
N GLY A 48 47.87 15.72 -59.06
CA GLY A 48 47.88 14.46 -59.79
C GLY A 48 46.52 13.79 -59.82
N GLN A 49 46.16 13.19 -60.95
CA GLN A 49 44.89 12.46 -61.09
C GLN A 49 45.13 11.15 -61.88
N GLY A 50 44.52 10.07 -61.36
CA GLY A 50 44.38 8.80 -62.06
C GLY A 50 45.69 8.09 -62.42
N TYR A 51 46.67 8.05 -61.48
CA TYR A 51 47.94 7.39 -61.75
C TYR A 51 48.40 6.46 -60.61
N ASP A 52 49.30 5.53 -60.94
CA ASP A 52 49.86 4.55 -60.05
C ASP A 52 51.22 4.93 -59.53
N ILE A 53 51.44 4.87 -58.17
CA ILE A 53 52.73 5.02 -57.55
C ILE A 53 53.15 3.70 -56.95
N ARG A 54 54.21 3.09 -57.45
CA ARG A 54 54.78 1.85 -56.91
C ARG A 54 56.17 2.15 -56.39
N ALA A 55 56.40 1.97 -55.09
CA ALA A 55 57.68 2.25 -54.48
C ALA A 55 58.20 0.99 -53.79
N THR A 56 59.31 0.43 -54.29
CA THR A 56 59.93 -0.81 -53.82
C THR A 56 61.31 -0.49 -53.21
N ALA A 57 61.53 -0.94 -51.95
CA ALA A 57 62.87 -0.75 -51.36
C ALA A 57 63.96 -1.63 -52.03
N ASP A 58 65.15 -1.08 -52.18
CA ASP A 58 66.30 -1.78 -52.77
C ASP A 58 66.93 -2.83 -51.80
N SER A 59 66.64 -2.73 -50.57
CA SER A 59 67.01 -3.68 -49.53
C SER A 59 66.05 -3.73 -48.33
N PRO A 60 65.98 -4.81 -47.54
CA PRO A 60 65.03 -4.98 -46.42
C PRO A 60 65.09 -3.90 -45.34
N ASN A 61 66.20 -3.19 -45.19
CA ASN A 61 66.47 -2.14 -44.19
C ASN A 61 66.39 -0.72 -44.79
N SER A 62 66.04 -0.58 -46.03
CA SER A 62 65.97 0.75 -46.74
C SER A 62 64.57 1.37 -46.50
N ALA A 63 64.52 2.61 -46.02
CA ALA A 63 63.26 3.33 -45.97
C ALA A 63 62.85 3.75 -47.39
N VAL A 64 61.65 3.41 -47.78
CA VAL A 64 61.01 3.87 -49.02
C VAL A 64 59.65 4.53 -48.72
N VAL A 65 59.29 5.55 -49.48
CA VAL A 65 58.02 6.30 -49.28
C VAL A 65 57.40 6.48 -50.62
N GLY A 66 56.12 6.20 -50.77
CA GLY A 66 55.37 6.45 -52.00
C GLY A 66 55.31 7.94 -52.31
N VAL A 67 54.71 8.73 -51.44
CA VAL A 67 54.62 10.19 -51.57
C VAL A 67 55.10 10.89 -50.29
N GLN A 68 56.06 11.79 -50.44
CA GLN A 68 56.54 12.63 -49.36
C GLN A 68 56.35 14.11 -49.67
N VAL A 69 55.72 14.83 -48.70
CA VAL A 69 55.63 16.28 -48.74
C VAL A 69 56.34 16.83 -47.53
N ASP A 70 57.39 17.65 -47.77
CA ASP A 70 58.16 18.21 -46.67
C ASP A 70 58.48 19.71 -46.84
N ALA A 71 59.03 20.33 -45.81
CA ALA A 71 59.49 21.72 -45.78
C ALA A 71 58.48 22.75 -46.32
N GLY A 72 57.17 22.53 -46.12
CA GLY A 72 56.09 23.44 -46.59
C GLY A 72 55.58 23.17 -47.99
N GLY A 73 56.03 22.14 -48.69
CA GLY A 73 55.44 21.73 -50.00
C GLY A 73 53.98 21.35 -49.96
N LYS A 74 53.33 21.29 -51.10
CA LYS A 74 51.90 20.93 -51.23
C LYS A 74 51.67 19.87 -52.27
N ALA A 75 50.93 18.83 -51.97
CA ALA A 75 50.54 17.82 -52.95
C ALA A 75 49.01 17.57 -52.86
N GLU A 76 48.35 17.48 -53.99
CA GLU A 76 46.92 17.08 -54.12
C GLU A 76 46.86 15.96 -55.16
N LEU A 77 46.37 14.78 -54.71
CA LEU A 77 46.33 13.55 -55.49
C LEU A 77 44.90 12.99 -55.49
N SER A 78 44.38 12.70 -56.64
CA SER A 78 43.01 12.17 -56.80
C SER A 78 43.00 10.90 -57.63
N GLY A 79 42.26 9.88 -57.20
CA GLY A 79 42.12 8.59 -57.88
C GLY A 79 43.45 7.86 -58.08
N VAL A 80 44.36 7.98 -57.12
CA VAL A 80 45.75 7.47 -57.21
C VAL A 80 45.86 6.15 -56.43
N THR A 81 46.52 5.16 -57.04
CA THR A 81 46.94 3.94 -56.36
C THR A 81 48.39 4.08 -55.85
N ILE A 82 48.64 3.85 -54.55
CA ILE A 82 50.01 3.89 -54.01
C ILE A 82 50.34 2.52 -53.42
N SER A 83 51.34 1.86 -53.91
CA SER A 83 51.85 0.58 -53.43
C SER A 83 53.24 0.69 -52.94
N THR A 84 53.53 0.36 -51.66
CA THR A 84 54.89 0.39 -51.12
C THR A 84 55.24 -0.94 -50.46
N GLY A 85 56.51 -1.35 -50.59
CA GLY A 85 56.99 -2.61 -50.05
C GLY A 85 58.47 -2.85 -50.19
N GLY A 86 58.90 -4.08 -49.93
CA GLY A 86 60.29 -4.51 -50.09
C GLY A 86 61.19 -4.23 -48.90
N SER A 87 60.71 -3.52 -47.86
CA SER A 87 61.45 -3.27 -46.67
C SER A 87 60.52 -3.19 -45.44
N ASP A 88 61.11 -3.15 -44.24
CA ASP A 88 60.42 -2.93 -42.99
C ASP A 88 60.00 -1.46 -42.69
N PHE A 89 60.31 -0.53 -43.61
CA PHE A 89 60.06 0.92 -43.50
C PHE A 89 59.42 1.51 -44.77
N ALA A 90 58.48 0.85 -45.35
CA ALA A 90 57.89 1.26 -46.62
C ALA A 90 56.57 2.07 -46.38
N THR A 91 56.70 3.39 -46.22
CA THR A 91 55.54 4.27 -45.93
C THR A 91 54.78 4.61 -47.23
N GLY A 92 53.44 4.56 -47.20
CA GLY A 92 52.59 4.89 -48.34
C GLY A 92 52.69 6.38 -48.71
N ALA A 93 52.24 7.28 -47.84
CA ALA A 93 52.31 8.72 -48.06
C ALA A 93 52.54 9.45 -46.76
N GLN A 94 53.27 10.55 -46.81
CA GLN A 94 53.59 11.35 -45.60
C GLN A 94 53.66 12.86 -45.84
N ALA A 95 53.21 13.65 -44.90
CA ALA A 95 53.48 15.07 -44.77
C ALA A 95 54.33 15.33 -43.55
N THR A 96 55.48 15.98 -43.68
CA THR A 96 56.34 16.20 -42.55
C THR A 96 56.84 17.65 -42.53
N GLY A 97 56.96 18.28 -41.37
CA GLY A 97 57.36 19.66 -41.17
C GLY A 97 56.21 20.67 -41.33
N ALA A 98 56.39 21.82 -40.64
CA ALA A 98 55.39 22.87 -40.65
C ALA A 98 55.11 23.42 -42.04
N GLY A 99 53.83 23.59 -42.37
CA GLY A 99 53.35 24.10 -43.64
C GLY A 99 53.21 23.05 -44.76
N SER A 100 53.74 21.85 -44.60
CA SER A 100 53.57 20.73 -45.54
C SER A 100 52.11 20.25 -45.55
N GLN A 101 51.55 20.19 -46.78
CA GLN A 101 50.12 19.84 -46.99
C GLN A 101 49.98 18.69 -47.98
N LEU A 102 49.32 17.62 -47.58
CA LEU A 102 49.02 16.49 -48.49
C LEU A 102 47.55 16.26 -48.54
N THR A 103 46.93 16.39 -49.70
CA THR A 103 45.53 16.09 -49.94
C THR A 103 45.39 14.85 -50.83
N LEU A 104 44.65 13.86 -50.38
CA LEU A 104 44.45 12.58 -51.02
C LEU A 104 42.92 12.37 -51.21
N ASN A 105 42.46 12.27 -52.47
CA ASN A 105 41.07 12.06 -52.81
C ASN A 105 40.90 10.75 -53.57
N ASP A 106 39.97 9.89 -53.14
CA ASP A 106 39.63 8.58 -53.74
C ASP A 106 40.92 7.70 -53.97
N VAL A 107 41.74 7.59 -52.94
CA VAL A 107 43.03 6.89 -53.04
C VAL A 107 42.97 5.44 -52.61
N GLN A 108 43.78 4.58 -53.25
CA GLN A 108 44.08 3.23 -52.78
C GLN A 108 45.51 3.10 -52.36
N ILE A 109 45.76 2.94 -51.06
CA ILE A 109 47.09 2.82 -50.52
C ILE A 109 47.33 1.42 -49.95
N THR A 110 48.36 0.73 -50.38
CA THR A 110 48.75 -0.58 -49.87
C THR A 110 50.23 -0.55 -49.43
N THR A 111 50.50 -0.91 -48.18
CA THR A 111 51.86 -1.02 -47.69
C THR A 111 52.16 -2.42 -47.15
N SER A 112 53.37 -2.92 -47.41
CA SER A 112 53.85 -4.18 -46.88
C SER A 112 55.20 -4.06 -46.19
N GLY A 113 55.42 -4.86 -45.13
CA GLY A 113 56.64 -4.82 -44.28
C GLY A 113 56.38 -4.24 -42.91
N ASN A 114 57.27 -4.60 -41.97
CA ASN A 114 57.16 -4.07 -40.59
C ASN A 114 57.38 -2.55 -40.59
N GLN A 115 56.74 -1.84 -39.68
CA GLN A 115 56.80 -0.37 -39.58
C GLN A 115 56.47 0.39 -40.89
N SER A 116 55.86 -0.30 -41.87
CA SER A 116 55.47 0.26 -43.14
C SER A 116 54.08 0.91 -43.03
N ARG A 117 54.04 2.18 -42.67
CA ARG A 117 52.80 2.91 -42.38
C ARG A 117 52.07 3.31 -43.65
N GLY A 118 50.76 3.42 -43.56
CA GLY A 118 49.89 3.85 -44.67
C GLY A 118 50.06 5.35 -44.92
N VAL A 119 49.51 6.21 -44.05
CA VAL A 119 49.60 7.68 -44.18
C VAL A 119 50.13 8.27 -42.86
N VAL A 120 51.11 9.20 -42.98
CA VAL A 120 51.78 9.81 -41.85
C VAL A 120 51.72 11.33 -41.92
N ALA A 121 51.33 11.98 -40.78
CA ALA A 121 51.51 13.39 -40.55
C ALA A 121 52.51 13.57 -39.37
N SER A 122 53.62 14.29 -39.58
CA SER A 122 54.62 14.46 -38.53
C SER A 122 55.25 15.85 -38.50
N ALA A 123 55.74 16.26 -37.33
CA ALA A 123 56.49 17.52 -37.17
C ALA A 123 55.79 18.77 -37.71
N GLY A 124 54.47 18.86 -37.69
CA GLY A 124 53.68 19.98 -38.19
C GLY A 124 53.10 19.79 -39.57
N GLY A 125 53.26 18.62 -40.21
CA GLY A 125 52.61 18.25 -41.49
C GLY A 125 51.11 18.05 -41.36
N GLN A 126 50.42 18.45 -42.41
CA GLN A 126 48.95 18.35 -42.47
C GLN A 126 48.53 17.41 -43.58
N VAL A 127 47.63 16.47 -43.30
CA VAL A 127 47.09 15.50 -44.25
C VAL A 127 45.59 15.56 -44.30
N GLN A 128 45.03 15.62 -45.47
CA GLN A 128 43.60 15.41 -45.72
C GLN A 128 43.43 14.18 -46.58
N VAL A 129 42.56 13.22 -46.16
CA VAL A 129 42.26 12.02 -46.98
C VAL A 129 40.77 11.92 -47.10
N ALA A 130 40.24 11.88 -48.31
CA ALA A 130 38.81 11.76 -48.59
C ALA A 130 38.55 10.67 -49.65
N GLY A 131 37.81 9.65 -49.26
CA GLY A 131 37.48 8.51 -50.14
C GLY A 131 38.61 7.50 -50.32
N GLY A 132 38.24 6.28 -50.73
CA GLY A 132 39.14 5.21 -51.03
C GLY A 132 39.48 4.25 -49.90
N SER A 133 40.65 3.63 -49.96
CA SER A 133 41.06 2.63 -48.94
C SER A 133 42.58 2.67 -48.65
N ILE A 134 42.93 2.42 -47.40
CA ILE A 134 44.32 2.29 -46.99
C ILE A 134 44.53 0.96 -46.27
N THR A 135 45.44 0.13 -46.75
CA THR A 135 45.70 -1.19 -46.19
C THR A 135 47.20 -1.35 -45.82
N THR A 136 47.46 -1.78 -44.60
CA THR A 136 48.82 -2.13 -44.14
C THR A 136 48.85 -3.59 -43.69
N SER A 137 49.97 -4.30 -44.00
CA SER A 137 50.11 -5.72 -43.65
C SER A 137 51.29 -6.05 -42.71
N GLY A 138 52.07 -5.07 -42.30
CA GLY A 138 53.24 -5.30 -41.43
C GLY A 138 52.98 -5.11 -39.91
N ASN A 139 53.88 -5.65 -39.10
CA ASN A 139 53.87 -5.39 -37.68
C ASN A 139 54.33 -3.94 -37.42
N GLN A 140 53.69 -3.23 -36.45
CA GLN A 140 53.93 -1.80 -36.18
C GLN A 140 53.70 -0.89 -37.41
N ALA A 141 52.88 -1.35 -38.34
CA ALA A 141 52.59 -0.64 -39.59
C ALA A 141 51.19 0.06 -39.48
N ASP A 142 51.11 1.15 -38.74
CA ASP A 142 49.90 1.91 -38.50
C ASP A 142 49.33 2.40 -39.87
N VAL A 143 48.00 2.34 -40.06
CA VAL A 143 47.36 2.76 -41.29
C VAL A 143 47.33 4.28 -41.39
N LEU A 144 46.88 4.99 -40.36
CA LEU A 144 47.03 6.44 -40.16
C LEU A 144 47.87 6.72 -38.94
N SER A 145 48.86 7.56 -39.05
CA SER A 145 49.72 7.92 -37.92
C SER A 145 50.01 9.41 -37.89
N ALA A 146 49.64 10.08 -36.78
CA ALA A 146 49.99 11.49 -36.58
C ALA A 146 50.79 11.69 -35.32
N SER A 147 51.94 12.41 -35.43
CA SER A 147 52.77 12.71 -34.27
C SER A 147 53.53 14.04 -34.46
N GLY A 148 53.92 14.63 -33.30
CA GLY A 148 54.64 15.92 -33.29
C GLY A 148 53.75 17.13 -33.39
N LYS A 149 53.99 18.10 -32.55
CA LYS A 149 53.17 19.29 -32.40
C LYS A 149 52.84 20.00 -33.73
N GLY A 150 51.56 20.32 -33.98
CA GLY A 150 51.14 21.03 -35.19
C GLY A 150 50.76 20.12 -36.36
N SER A 151 51.00 18.80 -36.24
CA SER A 151 50.51 17.81 -37.22
C SER A 151 49.01 17.60 -37.10
N SER A 152 48.40 17.25 -38.22
CA SER A 152 46.96 16.86 -38.23
C SER A 152 46.64 15.92 -39.37
N ILE A 153 45.66 15.07 -39.18
CA ILE A 153 45.01 14.26 -40.22
C ILE A 153 43.51 14.50 -40.18
N LEU A 154 42.94 14.85 -41.32
CA LEU A 154 41.50 14.83 -41.54
C LEU A 154 41.20 13.68 -42.53
N ALA A 155 40.43 12.67 -42.09
CA ALA A 155 40.11 11.54 -42.92
C ALA A 155 38.59 11.39 -43.03
N SER A 156 38.02 11.24 -44.26
CA SER A 156 36.60 11.09 -44.46
C SER A 156 36.27 10.06 -45.54
N ASP A 157 35.12 9.39 -45.40
CA ASP A 157 34.57 8.46 -46.38
C ASP A 157 35.55 7.35 -46.79
N LEU A 158 36.29 6.76 -45.86
CA LEU A 158 37.49 5.97 -46.06
C LEU A 158 37.42 4.60 -45.38
N THR A 159 38.02 3.59 -45.98
CA THR A 159 38.25 2.30 -45.33
C THR A 159 39.71 2.13 -44.94
N LEU A 160 39.97 1.86 -43.66
CA LEU A 160 41.31 1.63 -43.08
C LEU A 160 41.42 0.18 -42.63
N THR A 161 42.42 -0.54 -43.13
CA THR A 161 42.63 -1.96 -42.81
C THR A 161 44.06 -2.24 -42.37
N ALA A 162 44.23 -2.74 -41.15
CA ALA A 162 45.48 -3.29 -40.67
C ALA A 162 45.36 -4.82 -40.58
N THR A 163 45.99 -5.55 -41.46
CA THR A 163 45.84 -7.01 -41.55
C THR A 163 46.83 -7.81 -40.69
N SER A 164 47.87 -7.16 -40.11
CA SER A 164 48.80 -7.82 -39.23
C SER A 164 48.15 -8.21 -37.90
N THR A 165 48.39 -9.42 -37.47
CA THR A 165 47.98 -9.88 -36.11
C THR A 165 48.98 -9.49 -35.04
N GLY A 166 50.03 -8.80 -35.40
CA GLY A 166 51.10 -8.33 -34.49
C GLY A 166 50.74 -7.04 -33.74
N SER A 167 51.77 -6.33 -33.29
CA SER A 167 51.63 -5.06 -32.56
C SER A 167 51.35 -3.91 -33.58
N VAL A 168 50.10 -3.68 -33.95
CA VAL A 168 49.70 -2.67 -34.93
C VAL A 168 48.43 -1.99 -34.47
N ASN A 169 48.27 -0.69 -34.75
CA ASN A 169 47.03 0.05 -34.70
C ASN A 169 46.66 0.50 -36.12
N ALA A 170 45.35 0.52 -36.44
CA ALA A 170 44.93 1.15 -37.69
C ALA A 170 45.08 2.68 -37.62
N VAL A 171 44.81 3.29 -36.47
CA VAL A 171 45.00 4.74 -36.25
C VAL A 171 45.84 4.98 -35.02
N ARG A 172 46.86 5.80 -35.15
CA ARG A 172 47.69 6.24 -34.02
C ARG A 172 47.84 7.75 -33.95
N VAL A 173 47.55 8.32 -32.81
CA VAL A 173 47.64 9.76 -32.49
C VAL A 173 48.58 9.94 -31.31
N ALA A 174 49.65 10.72 -31.47
CA ALA A 174 50.62 10.89 -30.39
C ALA A 174 51.22 12.31 -30.34
N ASP A 175 51.86 12.66 -29.23
CA ASP A 175 52.68 13.88 -29.06
C ASP A 175 51.94 15.21 -29.24
N GLY A 176 50.67 15.30 -28.73
CA GLY A 176 49.92 16.54 -28.71
C GLY A 176 49.23 16.91 -30.03
N VAL A 177 48.83 15.93 -30.79
CA VAL A 177 48.27 16.05 -32.13
C VAL A 177 46.77 15.75 -32.17
N ALA A 178 46.07 16.26 -33.17
CA ALA A 178 44.64 15.95 -33.41
C ALA A 178 44.47 15.14 -34.74
N ILE A 179 43.65 14.10 -34.66
CA ILE A 179 43.07 13.42 -35.83
C ILE A 179 41.56 13.59 -35.85
N GLU A 180 41.00 13.87 -36.98
CA GLU A 180 39.56 13.92 -37.21
C GLU A 180 39.18 12.87 -38.24
N LEU A 181 38.19 12.01 -37.87
CA LEU A 181 37.64 10.95 -38.73
C LEU A 181 36.13 11.18 -38.94
N GLN A 182 35.70 11.15 -40.20
CA GLN A 182 34.30 11.32 -40.53
C GLN A 182 33.85 10.19 -41.47
N ARG A 183 32.86 9.38 -41.08
CA ARG A 183 32.33 8.25 -41.89
C ARG A 183 33.44 7.29 -42.37
N VAL A 184 34.26 6.83 -41.41
CA VAL A 184 35.42 5.96 -41.69
C VAL A 184 35.12 4.54 -41.18
N SER A 185 35.41 3.54 -41.98
CA SER A 185 35.40 2.14 -41.54
C SER A 185 36.85 1.70 -41.20
N ILE A 186 37.02 1.18 -40.00
CA ILE A 186 38.32 0.73 -39.46
C ILE A 186 38.26 -0.75 -39.18
N GLN A 187 39.16 -1.52 -39.76
CA GLN A 187 39.35 -2.95 -39.48
C GLN A 187 40.78 -3.21 -39.05
N SER A 188 40.98 -3.80 -37.87
CA SER A 188 42.32 -4.12 -37.35
C SER A 188 42.37 -5.57 -36.85
N SER A 189 43.31 -6.32 -37.37
CA SER A 189 43.64 -7.68 -36.84
C SER A 189 44.73 -7.63 -35.74
N GLY A 190 45.27 -6.45 -35.40
CA GLY A 190 46.30 -6.28 -34.38
C GLY A 190 45.83 -6.64 -32.96
N PHE A 191 46.76 -7.23 -32.18
CA PHE A 191 46.42 -7.68 -30.81
C PHE A 191 46.41 -6.53 -29.78
N ILE A 192 47.07 -5.37 -30.08
CA ILE A 192 47.09 -4.23 -29.13
C ILE A 192 45.82 -3.37 -29.24
N GLY A 193 45.22 -3.24 -30.42
CA GLY A 193 43.99 -2.47 -30.63
C GLY A 193 43.89 -1.87 -32.01
N ALA A 194 42.69 -1.37 -32.35
CA ALA A 194 42.46 -0.73 -33.65
C ALA A 194 42.93 0.74 -33.63
N VAL A 195 42.69 1.45 -32.53
CA VAL A 195 43.01 2.88 -32.43
C VAL A 195 43.78 3.17 -31.12
N ALA A 196 44.86 3.97 -31.22
CA ALA A 196 45.63 4.46 -30.08
C ALA A 196 45.72 6.00 -30.11
N VAL A 197 45.34 6.64 -28.99
CA VAL A 197 45.42 8.08 -28.77
C VAL A 197 46.26 8.30 -27.51
N GLU A 198 47.47 8.85 -27.68
CA GLU A 198 48.51 8.83 -26.67
C GLU A 198 49.09 10.22 -26.42
N GLY A 199 49.27 10.57 -25.14
CA GLY A 199 49.99 11.79 -24.73
C GLY A 199 49.11 13.01 -24.49
N VAL A 200 49.57 13.83 -23.56
CA VAL A 200 48.87 15.05 -23.16
C VAL A 200 48.72 15.99 -24.36
N GLY A 201 47.51 16.45 -24.61
CA GLY A 201 47.17 17.33 -25.75
C GLY A 201 46.87 16.58 -27.03
N SER A 202 47.03 15.27 -27.10
CA SER A 202 46.57 14.45 -28.22
C SER A 202 45.05 14.27 -28.17
N SER A 203 44.38 14.30 -29.33
CA SER A 203 42.96 14.10 -29.42
C SER A 203 42.54 13.37 -30.71
N LEU A 204 41.45 12.57 -30.57
CA LEU A 204 40.75 11.97 -31.70
C LEU A 204 39.30 12.42 -31.67
N SER A 205 38.85 12.98 -32.79
CA SER A 205 37.44 13.22 -33.05
C SER A 205 36.96 12.25 -34.13
N ALA A 206 36.00 11.42 -33.83
CA ALA A 206 35.45 10.41 -34.72
C ALA A 206 33.92 10.56 -34.83
N ASP A 207 33.42 10.81 -36.01
CA ASP A 207 31.95 10.94 -36.25
C ASP A 207 31.53 10.00 -37.39
N GLY A 208 30.57 9.12 -37.11
CA GLY A 208 30.12 8.10 -38.09
C GLY A 208 31.18 7.04 -38.34
N VAL A 209 32.01 6.68 -37.36
CA VAL A 209 33.13 5.75 -37.52
C VAL A 209 32.77 4.36 -37.03
N ASP A 210 32.97 3.35 -37.87
CA ASP A 210 32.77 1.94 -37.49
C ASP A 210 34.14 1.24 -37.29
N ILE A 211 34.36 0.69 -36.13
CA ILE A 211 35.62 0.05 -35.73
C ILE A 211 35.39 -1.43 -35.46
N THR A 212 36.15 -2.29 -36.17
CA THR A 212 36.24 -3.73 -35.88
C THR A 212 37.67 -4.06 -35.47
N ALA A 213 37.87 -4.47 -34.23
CA ALA A 213 39.15 -4.94 -33.66
C ALA A 213 39.08 -6.47 -33.43
N GLU A 214 39.63 -7.24 -34.37
CA GLU A 214 39.47 -8.70 -34.41
C GLU A 214 40.21 -9.44 -33.27
N ASN A 215 41.31 -8.87 -32.75
CA ASN A 215 42.14 -9.50 -31.71
C ASN A 215 42.50 -8.59 -30.56
N GLY A 216 42.34 -7.28 -30.67
CA GLY A 216 42.71 -6.30 -29.67
C GLY A 216 41.51 -5.51 -29.09
N ARG A 217 41.82 -4.40 -28.45
CA ARG A 217 40.88 -3.40 -28.01
C ARG A 217 40.39 -2.52 -29.17
N GLY A 218 39.21 -1.90 -29.04
CA GLY A 218 38.74 -0.92 -30.03
C GLY A 218 39.56 0.35 -30.02
N ILE A 219 39.49 1.15 -28.96
CA ILE A 219 40.21 2.43 -28.79
C ILE A 219 40.95 2.45 -27.44
N GLY A 220 42.23 2.76 -27.48
CA GLY A 220 43.03 3.07 -26.30
C GLY A 220 43.28 4.55 -26.20
N VAL A 221 42.98 5.19 -25.08
CA VAL A 221 43.20 6.61 -24.80
C VAL A 221 44.10 6.75 -23.59
N THR A 222 45.31 7.16 -23.79
CA THR A 222 46.35 7.23 -22.75
C THR A 222 46.75 8.68 -22.50
N SER A 223 46.30 9.28 -21.41
CA SER A 223 46.52 10.72 -21.08
C SER A 223 46.14 11.66 -22.24
N ALA A 224 45.08 11.34 -22.95
CA ALA A 224 44.65 12.00 -24.19
C ALA A 224 43.12 12.19 -24.16
N ALA A 225 42.57 12.76 -25.21
CA ALA A 225 41.13 13.00 -25.33
C ALA A 225 40.52 12.27 -26.53
N LEU A 226 39.33 11.69 -26.35
CA LEU A 226 38.50 11.06 -27.36
C LEU A 226 37.15 11.74 -27.44
N THR A 227 36.70 12.06 -28.64
CA THR A 227 35.29 12.35 -28.95
C THR A 227 34.84 11.34 -29.99
N PHE A 228 33.82 10.54 -29.68
CA PHE A 228 33.31 9.48 -30.55
C PHE A 228 31.78 9.60 -30.67
N ARG A 229 31.30 9.79 -31.88
CA ARG A 229 29.87 10.04 -32.15
C ARG A 229 29.35 9.24 -33.33
N ASN A 230 28.07 8.87 -33.27
CA ASN A 230 27.32 8.27 -34.39
C ASN A 230 27.98 7.02 -34.98
N GLY A 231 28.78 6.28 -34.19
CA GLY A 231 29.57 5.18 -34.69
C GLY A 231 29.41 3.88 -33.92
N SER A 232 30.17 2.87 -34.33
CA SER A 232 30.18 1.58 -33.66
C SER A 232 31.63 1.08 -33.40
N ILE A 233 31.77 0.37 -32.26
CA ILE A 233 32.99 -0.33 -31.90
C ILE A 233 32.62 -1.79 -31.60
N ASN A 234 33.22 -2.71 -32.36
CA ASN A 234 33.16 -4.15 -32.12
C ASN A 234 34.59 -4.67 -31.89
N ALA A 235 34.92 -4.96 -30.64
CA ALA A 235 36.26 -5.36 -30.24
C ALA A 235 36.27 -6.75 -29.59
N LYS A 236 37.30 -7.53 -29.85
CA LYS A 236 37.53 -8.79 -29.13
C LYS A 236 37.95 -8.54 -27.68
N GLY A 237 38.77 -7.55 -27.42
CA GLY A 237 39.13 -7.05 -26.10
C GLY A 237 38.21 -5.93 -25.61
N ASP A 238 38.77 -4.98 -24.85
CA ASP A 238 38.01 -3.82 -24.38
C ASP A 238 37.52 -2.95 -25.54
N GLY A 239 36.32 -2.41 -25.45
CA GLY A 239 35.82 -1.46 -26.44
C GLY A 239 36.60 -0.15 -26.42
N ILE A 240 36.63 0.54 -25.27
CA ILE A 240 37.43 1.74 -25.01
C ILE A 240 38.19 1.54 -23.72
N THR A 241 39.49 1.85 -23.73
CA THR A 241 40.34 1.84 -22.54
C THR A 241 40.89 3.24 -22.25
N LEU A 242 40.63 3.79 -21.07
CA LEU A 242 41.16 5.06 -20.59
C LEU A 242 42.29 4.80 -19.60
N SER A 243 43.51 5.10 -19.97
CA SER A 243 44.72 4.86 -19.17
C SER A 243 45.57 6.13 -19.03
N SER A 244 46.64 6.08 -18.27
CA SER A 244 47.55 7.23 -18.08
C SER A 244 49.00 6.88 -18.40
N LEU A 245 49.70 7.86 -18.83
CA LEU A 245 51.17 7.88 -18.76
C LEU A 245 51.63 8.10 -17.32
N TYR A 246 52.85 7.70 -16.99
CA TYR A 246 53.41 7.87 -15.68
C TYR A 246 53.30 9.33 -15.18
N GLN A 247 52.68 9.52 -14.02
CA GLN A 247 52.44 10.82 -13.37
C GLN A 247 51.63 11.83 -14.20
N LYS A 248 50.81 11.36 -15.13
CA LYS A 248 49.88 12.19 -15.90
C LYS A 248 48.44 11.80 -15.58
N PRO A 249 47.48 12.73 -15.74
CA PRO A 249 46.05 12.38 -15.58
C PRO A 249 45.63 11.31 -16.60
N GLY A 250 44.60 10.56 -16.25
CA GLY A 250 44.03 9.56 -17.12
C GLY A 250 43.42 10.13 -18.41
N GLY A 251 43.18 9.28 -19.38
CA GLY A 251 42.53 9.65 -20.61
C GLY A 251 41.07 10.05 -20.38
N THR A 252 40.54 10.87 -21.28
CA THR A 252 39.12 11.29 -21.26
C THR A 252 38.38 10.86 -22.53
N ALA A 253 37.11 10.50 -22.41
CA ALA A 253 36.27 10.14 -23.54
C ALA A 253 34.91 10.82 -23.46
N VAL A 254 34.45 11.40 -24.56
CA VAL A 254 33.08 11.84 -24.77
C VAL A 254 32.49 10.97 -25.88
N VAL A 255 31.44 10.18 -25.55
CA VAL A 255 30.83 9.24 -26.48
C VAL A 255 29.34 9.53 -26.59
N SER A 256 28.84 9.67 -27.81
CA SER A 256 27.41 9.90 -27.98
C SER A 256 26.84 9.16 -29.20
N HIS A 257 25.54 8.78 -29.10
CA HIS A 257 24.75 8.12 -30.14
C HIS A 257 25.49 6.92 -30.79
N SER A 258 26.15 6.13 -29.97
CA SER A 258 27.10 5.12 -30.46
C SER A 258 26.86 3.75 -29.82
N ARG A 259 27.40 2.71 -30.46
CA ARG A 259 27.34 1.34 -29.96
C ARG A 259 28.74 0.80 -29.69
N ILE A 260 28.97 0.26 -28.52
CA ILE A 260 30.25 -0.36 -28.11
C ILE A 260 29.97 -1.82 -27.74
N THR A 261 30.59 -2.75 -28.44
CA THR A 261 30.52 -4.19 -28.16
C THR A 261 31.90 -4.75 -27.88
N SER A 262 32.04 -5.39 -26.73
CA SER A 262 33.23 -6.18 -26.36
C SER A 262 32.87 -7.66 -26.37
N GLN A 263 33.71 -8.48 -27.04
CA GLN A 263 33.50 -9.92 -27.13
C GLN A 263 33.98 -10.67 -25.89
N ASN A 264 35.21 -10.34 -25.40
CA ASN A 264 35.86 -11.03 -24.27
C ASN A 264 36.43 -10.09 -23.22
N GLY A 265 36.41 -8.76 -23.43
CA GLY A 265 36.89 -7.75 -22.51
C GLY A 265 35.77 -6.89 -21.94
N ASN A 266 36.10 -5.70 -21.50
CA ASN A 266 35.20 -4.72 -20.98
C ASN A 266 34.64 -3.83 -22.08
N GLY A 267 33.44 -3.34 -21.96
CA GLY A 267 32.91 -2.33 -22.86
C GLY A 267 33.72 -1.05 -22.79
N ILE A 268 33.77 -0.45 -21.60
CA ILE A 268 34.64 0.73 -21.33
C ILE A 268 35.43 0.44 -20.05
N ASN A 269 36.74 0.60 -20.16
CA ASN A 269 37.69 0.37 -19.07
C ASN A 269 38.33 1.70 -18.64
N VAL A 270 38.01 2.20 -17.45
CA VAL A 270 38.47 3.48 -16.89
C VAL A 270 39.55 3.21 -15.86
N ASN A 271 40.75 2.87 -16.36
CA ASN A 271 41.84 2.23 -15.57
C ASN A 271 42.90 3.20 -15.01
N ALA A 272 42.71 4.49 -15.06
CA ALA A 272 43.71 5.42 -14.55
C ALA A 272 43.13 6.42 -13.56
N ASP A 273 43.98 6.89 -12.65
CA ASP A 273 43.62 8.00 -11.77
C ASP A 273 43.20 9.22 -12.59
N GLN A 274 42.12 9.88 -12.19
CA GLN A 274 41.51 11.03 -12.89
C GLN A 274 41.05 10.76 -14.34
N ALA A 275 40.91 9.51 -14.76
CA ALA A 275 40.29 9.19 -16.03
C ALA A 275 38.78 9.46 -15.98
N ALA A 276 38.21 9.94 -17.10
CA ALA A 276 36.79 10.30 -17.16
C ALA A 276 36.14 9.89 -18.48
N ALA A 277 34.87 9.48 -18.39
CA ALA A 277 34.03 9.20 -19.56
C ALA A 277 32.63 9.85 -19.42
N ASP A 278 32.23 10.57 -20.45
CA ASP A 278 30.88 11.12 -20.58
C ASP A 278 30.15 10.38 -21.73
N LEU A 279 29.05 9.71 -21.40
CA LEU A 279 28.26 8.86 -22.32
C LEU A 279 26.86 9.42 -22.48
N ASP A 280 26.40 9.69 -23.70
CA ASP A 280 25.05 10.15 -23.98
C ASP A 280 24.42 9.32 -25.10
N SER A 281 23.31 8.66 -24.81
CA SER A 281 22.61 7.82 -25.79
C SER A 281 23.49 6.70 -26.38
N VAL A 282 24.26 6.03 -25.53
CA VAL A 282 25.24 5.00 -25.91
C VAL A 282 24.71 3.62 -25.50
N GLN A 283 24.89 2.63 -26.37
CA GLN A 283 24.73 1.23 -26.02
C GLN A 283 26.08 0.58 -25.78
N VAL A 284 26.33 0.09 -24.57
CA VAL A 284 27.54 -0.66 -24.22
C VAL A 284 27.18 -2.11 -23.92
N THR A 285 27.80 -3.06 -24.62
CA THR A 285 27.52 -4.49 -24.43
C THR A 285 28.84 -5.26 -24.20
N ALA A 286 28.96 -5.98 -23.10
CA ALA A 286 30.02 -6.95 -22.87
C ALA A 286 29.45 -8.38 -22.99
N LEU A 287 29.99 -9.19 -23.89
CA LEU A 287 29.44 -10.50 -24.24
C LEU A 287 30.14 -11.65 -23.52
N GLY A 288 31.43 -11.52 -23.20
CA GLY A 288 32.22 -12.57 -22.61
C GLY A 288 32.00 -12.78 -21.10
N ASP A 289 32.39 -13.95 -20.60
CA ASP A 289 32.45 -14.23 -19.18
C ASP A 289 33.41 -13.25 -18.53
N TYR A 290 33.06 -12.76 -17.31
CA TYR A 290 33.80 -11.74 -16.56
C TYR A 290 33.92 -10.38 -17.28
N GLY A 291 33.25 -10.20 -18.44
CA GLY A 291 33.21 -8.95 -19.17
C GLY A 291 32.39 -7.90 -18.44
N VAL A 292 32.92 -6.71 -18.22
CA VAL A 292 32.25 -5.61 -17.54
C VAL A 292 31.82 -4.57 -18.57
N ALA A 293 30.56 -4.10 -18.52
CA ALA A 293 30.15 -3.05 -19.47
C ALA A 293 30.92 -1.76 -19.20
N ILE A 294 31.04 -1.33 -17.93
CA ILE A 294 31.90 -0.20 -17.52
C ILE A 294 32.73 -0.62 -16.30
N TRP A 295 34.02 -0.76 -16.46
CA TRP A 295 34.94 -1.11 -15.40
C TRP A 295 35.77 0.09 -14.96
N MET A 296 35.70 0.42 -13.65
CA MET A 296 36.35 1.59 -13.02
C MET A 296 37.33 1.17 -11.92
N PRO A 297 38.48 0.54 -12.26
CA PRO A 297 39.46 0.11 -11.25
C PRO A 297 40.33 1.27 -10.73
N GLY A 298 40.38 2.38 -11.43
CA GLY A 298 41.20 3.53 -11.06
C GLY A 298 40.58 4.36 -9.93
N SER A 299 41.46 5.01 -9.15
CA SER A 299 41.00 5.96 -8.13
C SER A 299 40.62 7.31 -8.77
N ASN A 300 39.74 8.07 -8.10
CA ASN A 300 39.28 9.39 -8.58
C ASN A 300 38.76 9.41 -10.02
N THR A 301 38.26 8.25 -10.50
CA THR A 301 37.64 8.16 -11.82
C THR A 301 36.25 8.74 -11.83
N ARG A 302 35.80 9.21 -12.99
CA ARG A 302 34.45 9.72 -13.18
C ARG A 302 33.83 9.17 -14.44
N VAL A 303 32.62 8.66 -14.32
CA VAL A 303 31.82 8.24 -15.47
C VAL A 303 30.40 8.82 -15.32
N ASP A 304 30.03 9.64 -16.30
CA ASP A 304 28.66 10.18 -16.37
C ASP A 304 27.95 9.57 -17.58
N VAL A 305 26.77 9.04 -17.35
CA VAL A 305 25.97 8.31 -18.33
C VAL A 305 24.60 8.94 -18.42
N LYS A 306 24.14 9.18 -19.62
CA LYS A 306 22.81 9.72 -19.88
C LYS A 306 22.08 8.90 -20.95
N ASP A 307 20.80 8.58 -20.67
CA ASP A 307 19.87 7.94 -21.60
C ASP A 307 20.46 6.73 -22.36
N SER A 308 21.27 5.92 -21.68
CA SER A 308 22.11 4.89 -22.29
C SER A 308 21.72 3.47 -21.87
N ILE A 309 22.15 2.47 -22.63
CA ILE A 309 21.89 1.05 -22.37
C ILE A 309 23.21 0.35 -22.05
N LEU A 310 23.30 -0.23 -20.86
CA LEU A 310 24.46 -0.99 -20.40
C LEU A 310 24.07 -2.46 -20.23
N GLN A 311 24.72 -3.36 -20.96
CA GLN A 311 24.36 -4.77 -20.97
C GLN A 311 25.57 -5.69 -20.82
N THR A 312 25.40 -6.76 -20.00
CA THR A 312 26.33 -7.90 -19.96
C THR A 312 25.60 -9.21 -20.20
N ARG A 313 26.29 -10.19 -20.84
CA ARG A 313 25.69 -11.49 -21.14
C ARG A 313 26.44 -12.68 -20.58
N GLY A 314 27.72 -12.54 -20.32
CA GLY A 314 28.56 -13.60 -19.83
C GLY A 314 28.30 -13.93 -18.35
N GLN A 315 28.85 -15.06 -17.89
CA GLN A 315 28.85 -15.45 -16.48
C GLN A 315 29.81 -14.57 -15.68
N SER A 316 29.44 -14.20 -14.46
CA SER A 316 30.20 -13.27 -13.61
C SER A 316 30.56 -11.93 -14.32
N ALA A 317 29.70 -11.52 -15.23
CA ALA A 317 29.86 -10.32 -16.05
C ALA A 317 29.05 -9.15 -15.46
N VAL A 318 29.70 -8.38 -14.62
CA VAL A 318 29.13 -7.21 -13.92
C VAL A 318 28.83 -6.08 -14.91
N ALA A 319 27.67 -5.41 -14.78
CA ALA A 319 27.42 -4.29 -15.68
C ALA A 319 28.32 -3.08 -15.36
N ILE A 320 28.37 -2.62 -14.12
CA ILE A 320 29.27 -1.55 -13.69
C ILE A 320 30.03 -2.01 -12.43
N ASP A 321 31.36 -2.14 -12.55
CA ASP A 321 32.24 -2.43 -11.42
C ASP A 321 33.08 -1.17 -11.08
N ASN A 322 32.72 -0.53 -9.98
CA ASN A 322 33.37 0.69 -9.49
C ASN A 322 34.23 0.37 -8.26
N ARG A 323 35.53 0.62 -8.37
CA ARG A 323 36.51 0.35 -7.33
C ARG A 323 37.06 1.59 -6.63
N GLY A 324 36.73 2.81 -7.09
CA GLY A 324 37.29 4.01 -6.45
C GLY A 324 36.93 5.33 -7.11
N GLY A 325 35.82 5.39 -7.83
CA GLY A 325 35.40 6.59 -8.54
C GLY A 325 33.95 6.96 -8.27
N VAL A 326 33.47 7.94 -9.03
CA VAL A 326 32.09 8.37 -9.06
C VAL A 326 31.45 7.94 -10.39
N PHE A 327 30.40 7.15 -10.32
CA PHE A 327 29.56 6.80 -11.44
C PHE A 327 28.22 7.49 -11.29
N THR A 328 27.80 8.22 -12.33
CA THR A 328 26.49 8.86 -12.37
C THR A 328 25.74 8.38 -13.61
N MET A 329 24.47 7.99 -13.45
CA MET A 329 23.61 7.64 -14.56
C MET A 329 22.23 8.27 -14.42
N ASP A 330 21.75 8.92 -15.47
CA ASP A 330 20.45 9.54 -15.52
C ASP A 330 19.69 9.09 -16.79
N GLY A 331 18.67 8.27 -16.63
CA GLY A 331 17.91 7.66 -17.70
C GLY A 331 18.59 6.45 -18.36
N GLY A 332 17.77 5.63 -19.05
CA GLY A 332 18.23 4.44 -19.74
C GLY A 332 18.02 3.13 -18.96
N SER A 333 18.85 2.11 -19.27
CA SER A 333 18.70 0.79 -18.65
C SER A 333 20.02 0.07 -18.44
N ILE A 334 20.06 -0.78 -17.41
CA ILE A 334 21.16 -1.68 -17.09
C ILE A 334 20.61 -3.11 -17.08
N SER A 335 21.21 -4.03 -17.81
CA SER A 335 20.79 -5.43 -17.79
C SER A 335 21.95 -6.42 -17.72
N THR A 336 21.81 -7.47 -16.89
CA THR A 336 22.75 -8.59 -16.80
C THR A 336 22.03 -9.92 -16.97
N LEU A 337 22.57 -10.80 -17.81
CA LEU A 337 21.94 -12.07 -18.16
C LEU A 337 22.59 -13.30 -17.51
N GLY A 338 23.90 -13.24 -17.25
CA GLY A 338 24.64 -14.38 -16.71
C GLY A 338 24.51 -14.56 -15.20
N ASP A 339 24.90 -15.74 -14.69
CA ASP A 339 24.97 -16.03 -13.27
C ASP A 339 26.07 -15.22 -12.59
N ASN A 340 25.83 -14.83 -11.32
CA ASN A 340 26.71 -13.99 -10.51
C ASN A 340 27.10 -12.67 -11.19
N SER A 341 26.22 -12.15 -12.03
CA SER A 341 26.43 -10.95 -12.84
C SER A 341 25.66 -9.77 -12.23
N HIS A 342 26.29 -9.03 -11.34
CA HIS A 342 25.67 -7.91 -10.66
C HIS A 342 25.47 -6.71 -11.60
N ALA A 343 24.42 -5.91 -11.38
CA ALA A 343 24.22 -4.72 -12.20
C ALA A 343 25.10 -3.56 -11.72
N LEU A 344 25.00 -3.14 -10.48
CA LEU A 344 25.83 -2.13 -9.84
C LEU A 344 26.71 -2.79 -8.77
N TYR A 345 28.01 -2.66 -8.89
CA TYR A 345 28.94 -3.21 -7.91
C TYR A 345 29.91 -2.15 -7.43
N ALA A 346 29.75 -1.68 -6.20
CA ALA A 346 30.61 -0.74 -5.50
C ALA A 346 31.51 -1.51 -4.53
N SER A 347 32.80 -1.58 -4.80
CA SER A 347 33.77 -2.32 -3.95
C SER A 347 35.13 -1.64 -3.96
N PRO A 348 35.37 -0.64 -3.10
CA PRO A 348 36.66 0.02 -3.02
C PRO A 348 37.81 -0.97 -2.73
N ASP A 349 38.89 -0.92 -3.48
CA ASP A 349 40.02 -1.88 -3.36
C ASP A 349 40.87 -1.68 -2.09
N THR A 350 40.83 -0.50 -1.49
CA THR A 350 41.57 -0.20 -0.26
C THR A 350 40.77 0.70 0.67
N THR A 351 41.05 0.62 1.98
CA THR A 351 40.45 1.50 3.00
C THR A 351 40.82 2.99 2.84
N ASN A 352 41.77 3.31 2.00
CA ASN A 352 42.22 4.67 1.70
C ASN A 352 41.77 5.18 0.32
N SER A 353 40.97 4.42 -0.40
CA SER A 353 40.33 4.87 -1.64
C SER A 353 39.27 5.94 -1.33
N PRO A 354 39.11 6.96 -2.18
CA PRO A 354 38.09 7.99 -1.96
C PRO A 354 36.66 7.47 -1.97
N GLY A 355 36.44 6.17 -2.14
CA GLY A 355 35.17 5.49 -2.15
C GLY A 355 34.69 5.16 -3.57
N ALA A 356 33.80 4.21 -3.64
CA ALA A 356 33.09 3.82 -4.86
C ALA A 356 31.64 4.32 -4.75
N VAL A 357 31.32 5.37 -5.48
CA VAL A 357 30.05 6.07 -5.37
C VAL A 357 29.23 5.89 -6.65
N PHE A 358 27.96 5.53 -6.49
CA PHE A 358 26.98 5.50 -7.54
C PHE A 358 25.85 6.50 -7.26
N ASN A 359 25.49 7.31 -8.25
CA ASN A 359 24.32 8.17 -8.28
C ASN A 359 23.50 7.80 -9.51
N VAL A 360 22.38 7.11 -9.32
CA VAL A 360 21.58 6.56 -10.40
C VAL A 360 20.16 7.09 -10.32
N SER A 361 19.67 7.67 -11.40
CA SER A 361 18.34 8.24 -11.45
C SER A 361 17.59 7.85 -12.73
N ARG A 362 16.30 7.54 -12.62
CA ARG A 362 15.42 7.21 -13.74
C ARG A 362 15.90 6.04 -14.60
N VAL A 363 16.48 5.01 -13.97
CA VAL A 363 17.08 3.84 -14.63
C VAL A 363 16.29 2.57 -14.32
N LEU A 364 16.06 1.76 -15.36
CA LEU A 364 15.61 0.38 -15.20
C LEU A 364 16.83 -0.54 -15.07
N ILE A 365 16.93 -1.26 -13.95
CA ILE A 365 17.97 -2.23 -13.66
C ILE A 365 17.36 -3.62 -13.65
N GLU A 366 17.86 -4.53 -14.49
CA GLU A 366 17.35 -5.89 -14.61
C GLU A 366 18.47 -6.93 -14.52
N THR A 367 18.32 -7.93 -13.65
CA THR A 367 19.25 -9.06 -13.55
C THR A 367 18.50 -10.38 -13.71
N SER A 368 19.01 -11.29 -14.55
CA SER A 368 18.35 -12.56 -14.84
C SER A 368 19.06 -13.78 -14.27
N GLY A 369 20.37 -13.72 -14.05
CA GLY A 369 21.18 -14.86 -13.64
C GLY A 369 21.06 -15.19 -12.15
N ARG A 370 21.34 -16.43 -11.79
CA ARG A 370 21.41 -16.89 -10.40
C ARG A 370 22.50 -16.14 -9.64
N GLY A 371 22.19 -15.68 -8.41
CA GLY A 371 23.14 -14.96 -7.57
C GLY A 371 23.46 -13.54 -8.05
N SER A 372 22.71 -13.03 -9.03
CA SER A 372 22.95 -11.71 -9.62
C SER A 372 22.20 -10.63 -8.84
N VAL A 373 22.92 -9.67 -8.27
CA VAL A 373 22.38 -8.61 -7.42
C VAL A 373 22.14 -7.34 -8.23
N GLY A 374 21.01 -6.67 -8.01
CA GLY A 374 20.70 -5.40 -8.67
C GLY A 374 21.68 -4.30 -8.27
N ALA A 375 21.88 -4.05 -6.97
CA ALA A 375 22.84 -3.08 -6.45
C ALA A 375 23.59 -3.65 -5.25
N LEU A 376 24.91 -3.76 -5.37
CA LEU A 376 25.81 -4.33 -4.36
C LEU A 376 26.83 -3.31 -3.90
N ALA A 377 26.69 -2.83 -2.67
CA ALA A 377 27.70 -1.99 -1.99
C ALA A 377 28.50 -2.84 -1.00
N ARG A 378 29.81 -2.94 -1.20
CA ARG A 378 30.68 -3.79 -0.41
C ARG A 378 31.90 -3.02 0.11
N MET A 379 32.21 -3.18 1.40
CA MET A 379 33.31 -2.54 2.10
C MET A 379 33.10 -1.04 2.42
N ALA A 380 33.98 -0.52 3.25
CA ALA A 380 33.97 0.88 3.66
C ALA A 380 34.17 1.81 2.46
N GLY A 381 33.33 2.85 2.38
CA GLY A 381 33.37 3.82 1.29
C GLY A 381 32.56 3.43 0.04
N ALA A 382 31.94 2.25 0.03
CA ALA A 382 30.97 1.90 -1.01
C ALA A 382 29.63 2.58 -0.75
N SER A 383 29.11 3.34 -1.70
CA SER A 383 27.83 4.02 -1.60
C SER A 383 27.04 3.93 -2.91
N ILE A 384 25.79 3.51 -2.84
CA ILE A 384 24.88 3.46 -3.99
C ILE A 384 23.63 4.24 -3.63
N SER A 385 23.34 5.29 -4.38
CA SER A 385 22.10 6.05 -4.29
C SER A 385 21.29 5.86 -5.57
N LEU A 386 20.04 5.42 -5.41
CA LEU A 386 19.09 5.26 -6.51
C LEU A 386 17.87 6.15 -6.27
N SER A 387 17.46 6.87 -7.31
CA SER A 387 16.27 7.70 -7.25
C SER A 387 15.40 7.51 -8.49
N ASN A 388 14.06 7.49 -8.30
CA ASN A 388 13.10 7.32 -9.39
C ASN A 388 13.44 6.14 -10.33
N SER A 389 13.99 5.06 -9.78
CA SER A 389 14.55 3.94 -10.52
C SER A 389 13.85 2.63 -10.16
N SER A 390 13.95 1.64 -11.05
CA SER A 390 13.36 0.32 -10.81
C SER A 390 14.45 -0.76 -10.89
N ILE A 391 14.44 -1.67 -9.90
CA ILE A 391 15.30 -2.85 -9.88
C ILE A 391 14.42 -4.09 -9.98
N VAL A 392 14.69 -4.96 -10.94
CA VAL A 392 14.02 -6.24 -11.12
C VAL A 392 15.05 -7.36 -11.15
N THR A 393 14.93 -8.36 -10.25
CA THR A 393 15.80 -9.52 -10.26
C THR A 393 14.97 -10.80 -10.45
N HIS A 394 15.38 -11.63 -11.41
CA HIS A 394 14.66 -12.86 -11.77
C HIS A 394 15.32 -14.14 -11.25
N GLY A 395 16.64 -14.11 -11.06
CA GLY A 395 17.42 -15.30 -10.70
C GLY A 395 17.29 -15.70 -9.24
N ASP A 396 17.44 -17.00 -8.94
CA ASP A 396 17.53 -17.49 -7.57
C ASP A 396 18.74 -16.86 -6.87
N LEU A 397 18.62 -16.57 -5.57
CA LEU A 397 19.64 -15.85 -4.80
C LEU A 397 19.99 -14.46 -5.39
N GLY A 398 19.18 -13.96 -6.30
CA GLY A 398 19.34 -12.67 -6.95
C GLY A 398 18.72 -11.56 -6.11
N TYR A 399 19.49 -10.99 -5.19
CA TYR A 399 18.99 -9.94 -4.31
C TYR A 399 18.74 -8.64 -5.07
N GLY A 400 17.68 -7.91 -4.70
CA GLY A 400 17.49 -6.55 -5.22
C GLY A 400 18.66 -5.64 -4.83
N LEU A 401 18.93 -5.58 -3.53
CA LEU A 401 19.96 -4.76 -2.90
C LEU A 401 20.83 -5.58 -1.97
N PHE A 402 22.10 -5.25 -1.90
CA PHE A 402 23.01 -5.82 -0.91
C PHE A 402 24.00 -4.77 -0.40
N ALA A 403 23.97 -4.49 0.92
CA ALA A 403 24.95 -3.66 1.59
C ALA A 403 25.77 -4.51 2.57
N SER A 404 27.10 -4.50 2.47
CA SER A 404 27.98 -5.33 3.30
C SER A 404 29.26 -4.62 3.69
N GLY A 405 29.50 -4.55 5.00
CA GLY A 405 30.72 -3.95 5.57
C GLY A 405 30.48 -2.59 6.19
N ARG A 406 31.26 -2.30 7.21
CA ARG A 406 31.15 -1.05 7.96
C ARG A 406 31.34 0.18 7.06
N GLY A 407 30.32 1.02 6.98
CA GLY A 407 30.28 2.22 6.15
C GLY A 407 29.92 1.97 4.69
N ALA A 408 29.54 0.73 4.32
CA ALA A 408 28.83 0.48 3.07
C ALA A 408 27.39 0.96 3.18
N SER A 409 26.86 1.63 2.16
CA SER A 409 25.50 2.16 2.17
C SER A 409 24.78 1.96 0.84
N VAL A 410 23.46 1.72 0.95
CA VAL A 410 22.52 1.76 -0.17
C VAL A 410 21.35 2.64 0.22
N GLU A 411 21.01 3.58 -0.65
CA GLU A 411 19.90 4.49 -0.45
C GLU A 411 18.96 4.43 -1.65
N LEU A 412 17.65 4.25 -1.37
CA LEU A 412 16.59 4.28 -2.33
C LEU A 412 15.67 5.47 -2.06
N GLN A 413 15.42 6.25 -3.10
CA GLN A 413 14.45 7.33 -3.06
C GLN A 413 13.46 7.18 -4.22
N ASP A 414 12.17 7.15 -3.91
CA ASP A 414 11.08 7.09 -4.91
C ASP A 414 11.31 5.98 -5.95
N SER A 415 11.76 4.80 -5.49
CA SER A 415 12.26 3.71 -6.34
C SER A 415 11.62 2.37 -5.98
N ASP A 416 11.55 1.46 -6.96
CA ASP A 416 10.94 0.14 -6.81
C ASP A 416 11.97 -0.97 -6.90
N VAL A 417 11.83 -1.99 -6.03
CA VAL A 417 12.62 -3.22 -6.06
C VAL A 417 11.68 -4.41 -6.14
N GLN A 418 11.84 -5.24 -7.15
CA GLN A 418 11.09 -6.49 -7.31
C GLN A 418 12.04 -7.66 -7.47
N THR A 419 11.82 -8.73 -6.71
CA THR A 419 12.60 -9.98 -6.83
C THR A 419 11.66 -11.16 -7.05
N ALA A 420 12.03 -12.10 -7.92
CA ALA A 420 11.19 -13.23 -8.29
C ALA A 420 11.79 -14.61 -8.00
N GLY A 421 13.13 -14.74 -7.88
CA GLY A 421 13.79 -16.02 -7.68
C GLY A 421 13.67 -16.59 -6.25
N GLU A 422 13.93 -17.89 -6.10
CA GLU A 422 14.02 -18.52 -4.77
C GLU A 422 15.14 -17.87 -3.95
N GLN A 423 14.84 -17.53 -2.68
CA GLN A 423 15.75 -16.82 -1.77
C GLN A 423 16.29 -15.50 -2.36
N ALA A 424 15.58 -14.91 -3.30
CA ALA A 424 15.92 -13.61 -3.87
C ALA A 424 15.34 -12.50 -2.99
N HIS A 425 16.10 -12.08 -2.00
CA HIS A 425 15.66 -11.09 -1.01
C HIS A 425 15.60 -9.67 -1.60
N GLY A 426 14.67 -8.85 -1.07
CA GLY A 426 14.61 -7.43 -1.46
C GLY A 426 15.88 -6.67 -1.08
N LEU A 427 16.27 -6.76 0.20
CA LEU A 427 17.53 -6.24 0.76
C LEU A 427 18.26 -7.33 1.53
N ALA A 428 19.52 -7.53 1.23
CA ALA A 428 20.49 -8.20 2.12
C ALA A 428 21.39 -7.15 2.76
N ILE A 429 21.57 -7.21 4.08
CA ILE A 429 22.44 -6.26 4.80
C ILE A 429 23.32 -7.00 5.82
N SER A 430 24.61 -6.66 5.88
CA SER A 430 25.54 -7.35 6.79
C SER A 430 26.71 -6.48 7.23
N ASN A 431 27.30 -6.89 8.36
CA ASN A 431 28.59 -6.41 8.83
C ASN A 431 28.68 -4.89 9.09
N ASN A 432 27.68 -4.34 9.81
CA ASN A 432 27.55 -2.92 10.16
C ASN A 432 27.37 -2.00 8.95
N ALA A 433 26.68 -2.46 7.93
CA ALA A 433 26.24 -1.64 6.82
C ALA A 433 24.97 -0.83 7.16
N THR A 434 24.64 0.15 6.34
CA THR A 434 23.45 0.99 6.48
C THR A 434 22.64 1.00 5.20
N THR A 435 21.33 1.08 5.34
CA THR A 435 20.41 1.22 4.18
C THR A 435 19.27 2.17 4.51
N ARG A 436 18.89 3.00 3.56
CA ARG A 436 17.75 3.90 3.67
C ARG A 436 16.78 3.73 2.52
N PHE A 437 15.50 3.67 2.87
CA PHE A 437 14.38 3.69 1.93
C PHE A 437 13.54 4.93 2.17
N GLN A 438 13.27 5.69 1.13
CA GLN A 438 12.39 6.84 1.18
C GLN A 438 11.44 6.80 -0.02
N GLY A 439 10.14 6.84 0.21
CA GLY A 439 9.13 6.83 -0.85
C GLY A 439 9.15 5.59 -1.76
N SER A 440 9.72 4.47 -1.28
CA SER A 440 10.12 3.34 -2.12
C SER A 440 9.32 2.08 -1.84
N THR A 441 9.22 1.19 -2.83
CA THR A 441 8.52 -0.09 -2.73
C THR A 441 9.51 -1.26 -2.89
N VAL A 442 9.40 -2.26 -2.01
CA VAL A 442 10.14 -3.52 -2.12
C VAL A 442 9.17 -4.69 -2.11
N VAL A 443 9.14 -5.47 -3.17
CA VAL A 443 8.27 -6.65 -3.32
C VAL A 443 9.11 -7.88 -3.64
N THR A 444 8.94 -8.93 -2.84
CA THR A 444 9.58 -10.23 -3.10
C THR A 444 8.53 -11.29 -3.40
N ASN A 445 8.65 -11.95 -4.55
CA ASN A 445 7.69 -12.94 -5.04
C ASN A 445 8.20 -14.39 -4.98
N GLY A 446 9.50 -14.57 -4.75
CA GLY A 446 10.12 -15.89 -4.72
C GLY A 446 9.89 -16.66 -3.41
N SER A 447 10.03 -17.97 -3.44
CA SER A 447 9.97 -18.80 -2.24
C SER A 447 11.15 -18.52 -1.31
N ASN A 448 10.89 -18.44 0.00
CA ASN A 448 11.86 -18.02 1.02
C ASN A 448 12.56 -16.69 0.70
N ALA A 449 11.90 -15.82 -0.04
CA ALA A 449 12.41 -14.49 -0.40
C ALA A 449 11.91 -13.46 0.61
N HIS A 450 12.78 -13.04 1.52
CA HIS A 450 12.46 -12.08 2.57
C HIS A 450 12.56 -10.63 2.06
N GLY A 451 11.77 -9.73 2.64
CA GLY A 451 11.86 -8.31 2.31
C GLY A 451 13.23 -7.72 2.66
N ILE A 452 13.65 -7.91 3.92
CA ILE A 452 14.97 -7.53 4.43
C ILE A 452 15.59 -8.75 5.10
N VAL A 453 16.85 -9.07 4.76
CA VAL A 453 17.66 -10.03 5.47
C VAL A 453 18.86 -9.35 6.09
N SER A 454 18.87 -9.27 7.42
CA SER A 454 20.02 -8.81 8.19
C SER A 454 20.81 -10.01 8.70
N PHE A 455 22.11 -10.08 8.40
CA PHE A 455 22.94 -11.16 8.91
C PHE A 455 24.33 -10.69 9.31
N ALA A 456 25.02 -11.48 10.13
CA ALA A 456 26.37 -11.22 10.57
C ALA A 456 27.33 -12.34 10.17
N THR A 457 28.58 -11.99 9.92
CA THR A 457 29.66 -12.97 9.73
C THR A 457 30.54 -13.15 10.99
N GLY A 458 30.30 -12.32 12.02
CA GLY A 458 31.02 -12.34 13.29
C GLY A 458 30.20 -11.74 14.43
N ALA A 459 30.70 -11.83 15.64
CA ALA A 459 30.07 -11.26 16.82
C ALA A 459 30.09 -9.72 16.84
N GLY A 460 29.12 -9.08 17.49
CA GLY A 460 29.05 -7.62 17.71
C GLY A 460 28.65 -6.80 16.48
N VAL A 461 28.19 -7.45 15.42
CA VAL A 461 27.64 -6.78 14.23
C VAL A 461 26.22 -6.28 14.53
N VAL A 462 25.96 -5.01 14.24
CA VAL A 462 24.62 -4.41 14.24
C VAL A 462 24.44 -3.65 12.93
N ASN A 463 23.50 -4.10 12.12
CA ASN A 463 23.15 -3.41 10.88
C ASN A 463 22.10 -2.34 11.14
N ASP A 464 21.99 -1.35 10.25
CA ASP A 464 21.09 -0.23 10.39
C ASP A 464 20.21 -0.05 9.14
N VAL A 465 18.89 -0.02 9.31
CA VAL A 465 17.92 0.15 8.22
C VAL A 465 16.88 1.20 8.59
N GLU A 466 16.77 2.24 7.81
CA GLU A 466 15.75 3.27 7.93
C GLU A 466 14.77 3.19 6.78
N VAL A 467 13.46 3.17 7.10
CA VAL A 467 12.37 3.02 6.14
C VAL A 467 11.36 4.14 6.35
N THR A 468 11.27 5.05 5.38
CA THR A 468 10.40 6.23 5.45
C THR A 468 9.47 6.28 4.25
N SER A 469 8.18 6.48 4.48
CA SER A 469 7.13 6.58 3.45
C SER A 469 7.18 5.45 2.41
N SER A 470 7.56 4.24 2.86
CA SER A 470 7.90 3.13 2.00
C SER A 470 7.07 1.88 2.31
N HIS A 471 6.99 0.99 1.33
CA HIS A 471 6.24 -0.26 1.44
C HIS A 471 7.14 -1.47 1.18
N ILE A 472 7.16 -2.43 2.13
CA ILE A 472 7.90 -3.69 1.99
C ILE A 472 6.90 -4.84 2.08
N GLN A 473 6.83 -5.67 1.06
CA GLN A 473 5.93 -6.82 0.99
C GLN A 473 6.65 -8.07 0.50
N THR A 474 6.32 -9.20 1.11
CA THR A 474 6.77 -10.53 0.67
C THR A 474 5.56 -11.41 0.34
N GLU A 475 5.66 -12.27 -0.67
CA GLU A 475 4.63 -13.27 -0.96
C GLU A 475 4.90 -14.61 -0.24
N ASP A 476 6.17 -15.01 -0.10
CA ASP A 476 6.57 -16.21 0.65
C ASP A 476 7.90 -16.00 1.36
N GLY A 477 7.85 -15.22 2.45
CA GLY A 477 9.02 -14.91 3.27
C GLY A 477 8.65 -13.99 4.43
N ALA A 478 9.55 -13.85 5.39
CA ALA A 478 9.42 -12.84 6.43
C ALA A 478 9.61 -11.43 5.86
N GLY A 479 8.87 -10.46 6.38
CA GLY A 479 9.12 -9.06 6.06
C GLY A 479 10.56 -8.67 6.40
N ILE A 480 11.02 -9.03 7.61
CA ILE A 480 12.41 -8.91 8.07
C ILE A 480 12.88 -10.26 8.65
N LEU A 481 14.03 -10.76 8.17
CA LEU A 481 14.76 -11.86 8.78
C LEU A 481 16.07 -11.34 9.37
N VAL A 482 16.28 -11.53 10.68
CA VAL A 482 17.57 -11.34 11.35
C VAL A 482 18.21 -12.70 11.59
N ASN A 483 19.26 -13.02 10.86
CA ASN A 483 19.95 -14.31 10.85
C ASN A 483 21.37 -14.15 11.43
N GLY A 484 21.46 -14.06 12.75
CA GLY A 484 22.68 -13.75 13.50
C GLY A 484 23.04 -12.25 13.46
N GLY A 485 23.67 -11.76 14.54
CA GLY A 485 23.96 -10.35 14.77
C GLY A 485 22.74 -9.54 15.16
N GLY A 486 22.87 -8.24 15.30
CA GLY A 486 21.81 -7.30 15.65
C GLY A 486 21.29 -6.51 14.47
N LEU A 487 20.16 -5.85 14.68
CA LEU A 487 19.56 -4.92 13.74
C LEU A 487 18.95 -3.74 14.50
N THR A 488 19.25 -2.54 14.06
CA THR A 488 18.47 -1.35 14.39
C THR A 488 17.67 -0.96 13.17
N THR A 489 16.34 -0.83 13.33
CA THR A 489 15.50 -0.42 12.20
C THR A 489 14.38 0.49 12.65
N ARG A 490 14.08 1.48 11.82
CA ARG A 490 13.01 2.42 12.06
C ARG A 490 12.11 2.53 10.84
N PHE A 491 10.83 2.34 11.06
CA PHE A 491 9.76 2.56 10.07
C PHE A 491 9.02 3.85 10.42
N THR A 492 8.92 4.76 9.47
CA THR A 492 8.17 6.00 9.60
C THR A 492 7.23 6.14 8.40
N ASP A 493 5.94 6.39 8.64
CA ASP A 493 4.92 6.49 7.58
C ASP A 493 4.95 5.32 6.59
N SER A 494 5.24 4.10 7.08
CA SER A 494 5.61 2.97 6.24
C SER A 494 4.81 1.71 6.57
N SER A 495 4.89 0.72 5.68
CA SER A 495 4.26 -0.57 5.93
C SER A 495 5.19 -1.74 5.66
N LEU A 496 5.07 -2.77 6.50
CA LEU A 496 5.79 -4.04 6.39
C LEU A 496 4.77 -5.17 6.37
N VAL A 497 4.77 -5.96 5.29
CA VAL A 497 3.86 -7.09 5.10
C VAL A 497 4.66 -8.34 4.84
N GLY A 498 4.69 -9.25 5.82
CA GLY A 498 5.31 -10.57 5.67
C GLY A 498 4.25 -11.64 5.45
N ARG A 499 4.28 -12.34 4.30
CA ARG A 499 3.36 -13.42 3.95
C ARG A 499 4.12 -14.72 3.75
N SER A 500 4.47 -15.41 4.82
CA SER A 500 5.05 -16.75 4.72
C SER A 500 4.00 -17.80 4.99
N GLY A 501 3.73 -18.67 4.02
CA GLY A 501 2.91 -19.87 4.21
C GLY A 501 1.41 -19.64 4.47
N GLY A 502 0.80 -18.53 4.10
CA GLY A 502 -0.64 -18.27 4.22
C GLY A 502 -1.05 -16.91 4.76
N GLU A 503 -2.31 -16.78 5.19
CA GLU A 503 -2.93 -15.50 5.59
C GLU A 503 -2.29 -14.80 6.80
N GLN A 504 -1.48 -15.49 7.61
CA GLN A 504 -0.90 -14.95 8.85
C GLN A 504 0.60 -14.69 8.79
N GLY A 505 1.27 -14.78 7.74
CA GLY A 505 2.69 -14.49 7.49
C GLY A 505 3.59 -14.13 8.69
N THR A 506 4.82 -13.77 8.39
CA THR A 506 5.83 -13.37 9.40
C THR A 506 6.34 -11.96 9.10
N ALA A 507 6.08 -10.99 9.97
CA ALA A 507 6.61 -9.64 9.84
C ALA A 507 8.10 -9.58 10.21
N LEU A 508 8.48 -10.18 11.33
CA LEU A 508 9.86 -10.20 11.82
C LEU A 508 10.23 -11.58 12.32
N TRP A 509 11.36 -12.11 11.87
CA TRP A 509 11.93 -13.35 12.38
C TRP A 509 13.38 -13.15 12.82
N ILE A 510 13.68 -13.43 14.10
CA ILE A 510 15.00 -13.30 14.70
C ILE A 510 15.49 -14.70 15.04
N THR A 511 16.60 -15.13 14.45
CA THR A 511 17.15 -16.47 14.65
C THR A 511 18.66 -16.47 14.65
N ASP A 512 19.25 -17.45 15.32
CA ASP A 512 20.68 -17.71 15.28
C ASP A 512 21.08 -18.27 13.91
N ARG A 513 22.25 -17.86 13.43
CA ARG A 513 22.74 -18.35 12.14
C ARG A 513 23.24 -19.76 12.23
N ALA A 514 22.93 -20.61 11.25
CA ALA A 514 23.38 -21.99 11.19
C ALA A 514 24.92 -22.16 11.26
N SER A 515 25.69 -21.11 10.91
CA SER A 515 27.14 -21.09 11.07
C SER A 515 27.64 -20.87 12.50
N GLY A 516 26.73 -20.74 13.49
CA GLY A 516 27.05 -20.51 14.91
C GLY A 516 27.17 -19.05 15.33
N VAL A 517 26.87 -18.09 14.47
CA VAL A 517 26.78 -16.67 14.87
C VAL A 517 25.41 -16.44 15.51
N LEU A 518 25.42 -16.08 16.80
CA LEU A 518 24.19 -15.83 17.55
C LEU A 518 23.53 -14.53 17.12
N ALA A 519 22.20 -14.51 17.15
CA ALA A 519 21.44 -13.28 17.04
C ALA A 519 21.70 -12.38 18.26
N GLY A 520 21.81 -11.10 18.02
CA GLY A 520 22.02 -10.06 19.05
C GLY A 520 20.73 -9.32 19.38
N ALA A 521 20.89 -8.06 19.82
CA ALA A 521 19.78 -7.19 20.08
C ALA A 521 19.19 -6.67 18.76
N VAL A 522 17.86 -6.74 18.67
CA VAL A 522 17.07 -6.16 17.58
C VAL A 522 16.20 -5.06 18.16
N GLN A 523 16.32 -3.87 17.58
CA GLN A 523 15.45 -2.75 17.87
C GLN A 523 14.64 -2.43 16.61
N LEU A 524 13.31 -2.40 16.74
CA LEU A 524 12.38 -1.98 15.70
C LEU A 524 11.45 -0.90 16.25
N ASP A 525 11.57 0.30 15.70
CA ASP A 525 10.72 1.43 16.03
C ASP A 525 9.76 1.71 14.86
N ALA A 526 8.46 1.58 15.10
CA ALA A 526 7.40 1.90 14.15
C ALA A 526 6.70 3.21 14.56
N VAL A 527 6.70 4.19 13.68
CA VAL A 527 6.07 5.49 13.86
C VAL A 527 5.13 5.74 12.68
N ARG A 528 3.85 5.91 12.92
CA ARG A 528 2.80 5.98 11.85
C ARG A 528 2.91 4.87 10.81
N SER A 529 3.20 3.66 11.31
CA SER A 529 3.56 2.54 10.44
C SER A 529 2.78 1.29 10.80
N ASN A 530 2.54 0.45 9.78
CA ASN A 530 1.74 -0.76 9.93
C ASN A 530 2.61 -2.00 9.69
N LEU A 531 2.63 -2.90 10.66
CA LEU A 531 3.34 -4.17 10.59
C LEU A 531 2.31 -5.30 10.51
N PHE A 532 2.41 -6.13 9.49
CA PHE A 532 1.51 -7.28 9.28
C PHE A 532 2.30 -8.58 9.24
N GLY A 533 1.90 -9.53 10.09
CA GLY A 533 2.50 -10.84 10.27
C GLY A 533 3.02 -11.07 11.69
N ASP A 534 3.30 -12.34 12.00
CA ASP A 534 3.83 -12.75 13.31
C ASP A 534 5.26 -12.22 13.54
N VAL A 535 5.59 -12.02 14.80
CA VAL A 535 6.94 -11.70 15.27
C VAL A 535 7.50 -12.92 15.98
N LEU A 536 8.54 -13.52 15.41
CA LEU A 536 9.19 -14.74 15.90
C LEU A 536 10.57 -14.41 16.48
N VAL A 537 10.81 -14.74 17.76
CA VAL A 537 12.09 -14.48 18.43
C VAL A 537 12.70 -15.81 18.89
N ASP A 538 13.38 -16.50 17.97
CA ASP A 538 14.04 -17.77 18.24
C ASP A 538 15.49 -17.58 18.74
N GLY A 539 16.06 -16.38 18.54
CA GLY A 539 17.40 -15.99 18.97
C GLY A 539 17.46 -14.54 19.47
N GLY A 540 18.54 -14.15 20.12
CA GLY A 540 18.79 -12.77 20.54
C GLY A 540 17.75 -12.17 21.47
N SER A 541 17.50 -10.88 21.30
CA SER A 541 16.47 -10.11 22.03
C SER A 541 15.77 -9.13 21.10
N LEU A 542 14.55 -8.73 21.46
CA LEU A 542 13.75 -7.76 20.72
C LEU A 542 13.26 -6.61 21.60
N GLN A 543 13.46 -5.40 21.14
CA GLN A 543 12.75 -4.21 21.58
C GLN A 543 11.89 -3.70 20.41
N LEU A 544 10.57 -3.79 20.54
CA LEU A 544 9.60 -3.32 19.56
C LEU A 544 8.83 -2.12 20.13
N SER A 545 8.82 -1.03 19.40
CA SER A 545 8.08 0.17 19.78
C SER A 545 7.06 0.53 18.69
N LEU A 546 5.81 0.72 19.10
CA LEU A 546 4.73 1.21 18.25
C LEU A 546 4.31 2.58 18.74
N ALA A 547 4.42 3.59 17.89
CA ALA A 547 4.14 4.98 18.27
C ALA A 547 3.39 5.72 17.17
N ASP A 548 2.64 6.73 17.55
CA ASP A 548 1.96 7.69 16.67
C ASP A 548 1.08 6.99 15.61
N HIS A 549 0.02 6.30 16.07
CA HIS A 549 -0.94 5.55 15.23
C HIS A 549 -0.33 4.34 14.50
N SER A 550 0.71 3.73 15.06
CA SER A 550 1.27 2.51 14.50
C SER A 550 0.47 1.27 14.88
N SER A 551 0.55 0.26 14.03
CA SER A 551 -0.13 -1.00 14.30
C SER A 551 0.76 -2.22 14.06
N LEU A 552 0.55 -3.25 14.89
CA LEU A 552 1.01 -4.61 14.65
C LEU A 552 -0.20 -5.52 14.52
N ASP A 553 -0.28 -6.28 13.44
CA ASP A 553 -1.31 -7.27 13.20
C ASP A 553 -0.67 -8.67 13.08
N GLY A 554 -0.60 -9.39 14.19
CA GLY A 554 0.07 -10.69 14.29
C GLY A 554 0.32 -11.11 15.73
N ALA A 555 0.81 -12.33 15.93
CA ALA A 555 1.24 -12.84 17.24
C ALA A 555 2.72 -12.51 17.49
N ILE A 556 3.10 -12.34 18.76
CA ILE A 556 4.50 -12.25 19.16
C ILE A 556 4.91 -13.54 19.90
N LYS A 557 5.85 -14.27 19.35
CA LYS A 557 6.32 -15.55 19.87
C LYS A 557 7.76 -15.41 20.37
N GLY A 558 7.90 -14.83 21.57
CA GLY A 558 9.19 -14.56 22.20
C GLY A 558 9.77 -15.73 22.98
N GLY A 559 8.93 -16.68 23.42
CA GLY A 559 9.35 -17.80 24.24
C GLY A 559 10.04 -17.34 25.53
N SER A 560 11.27 -17.84 25.78
CA SER A 560 12.12 -17.45 26.91
C SER A 560 13.09 -16.31 26.56
N ARG A 561 13.01 -15.75 25.35
CA ARG A 561 13.91 -14.67 24.92
C ARG A 561 13.44 -13.34 25.46
N ASP A 562 14.39 -12.43 25.73
CA ASP A 562 14.05 -11.06 26.13
C ASP A 562 13.33 -10.36 24.97
N THR A 563 12.01 -10.24 25.11
CA THR A 563 11.10 -9.69 24.10
C THR A 563 10.25 -8.62 24.76
N GLN A 564 10.48 -7.38 24.40
CA GLN A 564 9.84 -6.22 24.97
C GLN A 564 8.99 -5.51 23.91
N LEU A 565 7.78 -5.14 24.28
CA LEU A 565 6.89 -4.35 23.45
C LEU A 565 6.46 -3.10 24.19
N SER A 566 6.49 -1.96 23.51
CA SER A 566 5.90 -0.71 23.97
C SER A 566 4.89 -0.17 22.97
N LEU A 567 3.73 0.25 23.46
CA LEU A 567 2.69 0.96 22.70
C LEU A 567 2.44 2.32 23.34
N ASP A 568 2.36 3.37 22.53
CA ASP A 568 1.82 4.65 22.96
C ASP A 568 0.28 4.65 22.96
N ASP A 569 -0.33 5.74 23.37
CA ASP A 569 -1.78 5.90 23.51
C ASP A 569 -2.59 5.87 22.19
N SER A 570 -1.92 5.97 21.08
CA SER A 570 -2.53 5.99 19.75
C SER A 570 -2.34 4.69 18.95
N SER A 571 -1.50 3.79 19.42
CA SER A 571 -1.07 2.59 18.70
C SER A 571 -1.88 1.35 19.06
N VAL A 572 -1.93 0.39 18.13
CA VAL A 572 -2.77 -0.79 18.23
C VAL A 572 -1.98 -2.07 17.96
N TRP A 573 -2.11 -3.06 18.82
CA TRP A 573 -1.66 -4.42 18.56
C TRP A 573 -2.86 -5.35 18.44
N THR A 574 -3.12 -5.88 17.25
CA THR A 574 -4.10 -6.95 17.01
C THR A 574 -3.43 -8.30 17.14
N LEU A 575 -3.72 -8.98 18.23
CA LEU A 575 -3.14 -10.27 18.60
C LEU A 575 -3.93 -11.40 17.91
N ARG A 576 -3.35 -12.00 16.87
CA ARG A 576 -4.01 -13.04 16.07
C ARG A 576 -3.78 -14.46 16.56
N GLY A 577 -2.83 -14.67 17.45
CA GLY A 577 -2.51 -15.97 18.01
C GLY A 577 -1.89 -15.83 19.41
N ASP A 578 -1.70 -16.96 20.08
CA ASP A 578 -1.04 -16.97 21.38
C ASP A 578 0.31 -16.26 21.31
N SER A 579 0.53 -15.36 22.27
CA SER A 579 1.69 -14.49 22.29
C SER A 579 2.43 -14.52 23.61
N GLN A 580 3.75 -14.39 23.54
CA GLN A 580 4.64 -14.45 24.69
C GLN A 580 5.68 -13.33 24.65
N LEU A 581 5.74 -12.54 25.71
CA LEU A 581 6.65 -11.41 25.92
C LEU A 581 7.36 -11.54 27.27
N THR A 582 8.52 -10.88 27.42
CA THR A 582 9.13 -10.68 28.74
C THR A 582 8.62 -9.39 29.42
N ARG A 583 8.30 -8.36 28.65
CA ARG A 583 7.78 -7.08 29.18
C ARG A 583 6.80 -6.43 28.21
N LEU A 584 5.77 -5.85 28.76
CA LEU A 584 4.80 -5.06 28.00
C LEU A 584 4.59 -3.70 28.67
N ALA A 585 4.93 -2.63 27.95
CA ALA A 585 4.57 -1.27 28.29
C ALA A 585 3.42 -0.82 27.39
N ASN A 586 2.18 -0.87 27.87
CA ASN A 586 1.00 -0.59 27.06
C ASN A 586 0.28 0.67 27.55
N ASN A 587 0.27 1.71 26.72
CA ASN A 587 -0.63 2.85 26.86
C ASN A 587 -1.66 2.90 25.73
N GLY A 588 -1.56 2.01 24.76
CA GLY A 588 -2.42 1.91 23.58
C GLY A 588 -3.46 0.79 23.69
N VAL A 589 -3.79 0.22 22.57
CA VAL A 589 -4.81 -0.83 22.44
C VAL A 589 -4.18 -2.17 22.12
N VAL A 590 -4.47 -3.19 22.94
CA VAL A 590 -4.20 -4.60 22.64
C VAL A 590 -5.54 -5.29 22.35
N GLU A 591 -5.79 -5.59 21.10
CA GLU A 591 -7.02 -6.25 20.63
C GLU A 591 -6.75 -7.73 20.34
N PHE A 592 -7.40 -8.61 21.06
CA PHE A 592 -7.44 -10.03 20.76
C PHE A 592 -8.37 -10.24 19.55
N ALA A 593 -7.83 -10.73 18.43
CA ALA A 593 -8.59 -10.92 17.22
C ALA A 593 -9.77 -11.88 17.44
N ASP A 594 -10.87 -11.67 16.71
CA ASP A 594 -12.08 -12.48 16.79
C ASP A 594 -11.75 -13.99 16.77
N PRO A 595 -12.27 -14.80 17.70
CA PRO A 595 -12.06 -16.25 17.74
C PRO A 595 -12.68 -17.00 16.55
N GLY A 596 -13.57 -16.36 15.78
CA GLY A 596 -14.25 -16.95 14.64
C GLY A 596 -15.19 -18.10 15.03
N LEU A 597 -15.69 -18.84 14.04
CA LEU A 597 -16.60 -19.97 14.25
C LEU A 597 -15.95 -21.15 15.01
N ALA A 598 -14.62 -21.24 14.99
CA ALA A 598 -13.87 -22.31 15.67
C ALA A 598 -13.68 -22.05 17.17
N GLY A 599 -14.03 -20.83 17.68
CA GLY A 599 -13.92 -20.48 19.09
C GLY A 599 -12.48 -20.49 19.61
N ALA A 600 -11.50 -20.17 18.77
CA ALA A 600 -10.09 -20.14 19.14
C ALA A 600 -9.73 -18.87 19.93
N PHE A 601 -9.98 -18.89 21.24
CA PHE A 601 -9.54 -17.82 22.15
C PHE A 601 -8.03 -17.81 22.28
N LYS A 602 -7.46 -16.64 22.55
CA LYS A 602 -6.01 -16.41 22.53
C LYS A 602 -5.49 -16.07 23.92
N GLN A 603 -4.21 -16.33 24.09
CA GLN A 603 -3.51 -16.06 25.34
C GLN A 603 -2.34 -15.11 25.10
N LEU A 604 -2.27 -14.05 25.89
CA LEU A 604 -1.11 -13.18 26.00
C LEU A 604 -0.39 -13.45 27.30
N GLN A 605 0.84 -13.94 27.21
CA GLN A 605 1.69 -14.19 28.37
C GLN A 605 2.80 -13.14 28.43
N VAL A 606 2.85 -12.37 29.48
CA VAL A 606 3.93 -11.46 29.85
C VAL A 606 4.66 -12.07 31.05
N SER A 607 5.86 -12.61 30.84
CA SER A 607 6.57 -13.31 31.93
C SER A 607 7.13 -12.38 33.00
N GLY A 608 7.39 -11.14 32.70
CA GLY A 608 7.78 -10.06 33.59
C GLY A 608 6.66 -9.05 33.83
N ASP A 609 7.00 -7.78 33.82
CA ASP A 609 6.11 -6.69 34.23
C ASP A 609 5.20 -6.19 33.08
N LEU A 610 3.98 -5.80 33.49
CA LEU A 610 3.04 -5.05 32.70
C LEU A 610 2.96 -3.61 33.19
N GLU A 611 3.24 -2.65 32.36
CA GLU A 611 3.27 -1.23 32.71
C GLU A 611 2.34 -0.42 31.79
N GLY A 612 1.84 0.71 32.29
CA GLY A 612 1.03 1.66 31.52
C GLY A 612 -0.46 1.60 31.80
N ASP A 613 -1.22 2.48 31.17
CA ASP A 613 -2.67 2.62 31.28
C ASP A 613 -3.33 2.03 30.00
N GLY A 614 -3.12 0.73 29.78
CA GLY A 614 -3.48 0.06 28.52
C GLY A 614 -4.97 -0.24 28.36
N HIS A 615 -5.42 -0.23 27.12
CA HIS A 615 -6.75 -0.66 26.73
C HIS A 615 -6.71 -2.04 26.07
N TYR A 616 -7.51 -3.01 26.60
CA TYR A 616 -7.56 -4.39 26.10
C TYR A 616 -8.94 -4.70 25.53
N ILE A 617 -9.00 -5.28 24.35
CA ILE A 617 -10.26 -5.76 23.75
C ILE A 617 -10.19 -7.29 23.74
N MET A 618 -11.02 -7.93 24.56
CA MET A 618 -10.99 -9.38 24.80
C MET A 618 -12.32 -10.02 24.42
N ASN A 619 -12.27 -11.19 23.82
CA ASN A 619 -13.43 -11.99 23.45
C ASN A 619 -13.69 -13.06 24.51
N THR A 620 -14.97 -13.34 24.78
CA THR A 620 -15.37 -14.37 25.72
C THR A 620 -16.59 -15.15 25.22
N ASP A 621 -16.70 -16.39 25.66
CA ASP A 621 -17.93 -17.16 25.67
C ASP A 621 -18.17 -17.63 27.11
N LEU A 622 -18.92 -16.84 27.85
CA LEU A 622 -19.25 -17.12 29.23
C LEU A 622 -20.12 -18.36 29.39
N GLY A 623 -20.86 -18.75 28.34
CA GLY A 623 -21.64 -19.99 28.32
C GLY A 623 -20.78 -21.25 28.27
N LEU A 624 -19.67 -21.20 27.53
CA LEU A 624 -18.68 -22.27 27.43
C LEU A 624 -17.55 -22.15 28.48
N GLN A 625 -17.52 -21.09 29.30
CA GLN A 625 -16.45 -20.78 30.24
C GLN A 625 -15.07 -20.65 29.54
N GLN A 626 -15.06 -20.02 28.38
CA GLN A 626 -13.87 -19.80 27.57
C GLN A 626 -13.72 -18.31 27.24
N GLY A 627 -12.49 -17.87 27.07
CA GLY A 627 -12.21 -16.50 26.71
C GLY A 627 -10.73 -16.25 26.51
N ASP A 628 -10.45 -15.12 25.90
CA ASP A 628 -9.11 -14.60 25.81
C ASP A 628 -8.54 -14.36 27.22
N ARG A 629 -7.24 -14.51 27.37
CA ARG A 629 -6.58 -14.41 28.67
C ARG A 629 -5.27 -13.62 28.60
N LEU A 630 -5.10 -12.74 29.57
CA LEU A 630 -3.84 -12.05 29.86
C LEU A 630 -3.19 -12.69 31.11
N ILE A 631 -1.94 -13.14 31.00
CA ILE A 631 -1.17 -13.74 32.09
C ILE A 631 0.06 -12.89 32.32
N VAL A 632 0.21 -12.33 33.53
CA VAL A 632 1.34 -11.49 33.91
C VAL A 632 2.11 -12.17 35.04
N GLY A 633 3.34 -12.55 34.78
CA GLY A 633 4.22 -13.19 35.76
C GLY A 633 4.89 -12.23 36.75
N GLY A 634 5.05 -10.97 36.36
CA GLY A 634 5.59 -9.89 37.18
C GLY A 634 4.54 -8.96 37.78
N GLN A 635 4.92 -7.73 38.02
CA GLN A 635 4.04 -6.71 38.59
C GLN A 635 3.18 -6.06 37.53
N VAL A 636 1.92 -5.77 37.88
CA VAL A 636 1.03 -4.93 37.09
C VAL A 636 1.04 -3.52 37.62
N THR A 637 1.25 -2.52 36.78
CA THR A 637 1.17 -1.10 37.15
C THR A 637 0.18 -0.38 36.24
N GLY A 638 -0.29 0.80 36.65
CA GLY A 638 -1.22 1.63 35.88
C GLY A 638 -2.68 1.23 36.06
N ASN A 639 -3.55 1.98 35.38
CA ASN A 639 -5.01 1.78 35.39
C ASN A 639 -5.46 1.27 34.04
N ASN A 640 -5.53 -0.04 33.93
CA ASN A 640 -5.89 -0.70 32.68
C ASN A 640 -7.40 -0.85 32.56
N ASP A 641 -7.90 -0.87 31.33
CA ASP A 641 -9.29 -1.20 31.09
C ASP A 641 -9.47 -2.32 30.05
N ILE A 642 -10.58 -3.01 30.16
CA ILE A 642 -10.91 -4.16 29.31
C ILE A 642 -12.29 -3.95 28.70
N LEU A 643 -12.35 -3.89 27.37
CA LEU A 643 -13.59 -4.02 26.62
C LEU A 643 -13.83 -5.49 26.32
N VAL A 644 -14.84 -6.09 26.91
CA VAL A 644 -15.20 -7.49 26.69
C VAL A 644 -16.29 -7.59 25.63
N ARG A 645 -16.02 -8.37 24.58
CA ARG A 645 -17.00 -8.81 23.58
C ARG A 645 -17.39 -10.25 23.91
N ASN A 646 -18.63 -10.46 24.36
CA ASN A 646 -19.12 -11.79 24.73
C ASN A 646 -20.05 -12.37 23.68
N SER A 647 -19.99 -13.68 23.42
CA SER A 647 -20.98 -14.39 22.63
C SER A 647 -22.38 -14.36 23.29
N GLY A 648 -23.45 -14.52 22.51
CA GLY A 648 -24.82 -14.52 23.00
C GLY A 648 -25.26 -15.79 23.73
N SER A 649 -24.35 -16.74 23.97
CA SER A 649 -24.65 -17.98 24.68
C SER A 649 -24.99 -17.74 26.15
N GLU A 650 -25.90 -18.54 26.72
CA GLU A 650 -26.31 -18.41 28.11
C GLU A 650 -25.26 -19.04 29.02
N PRO A 651 -24.72 -18.30 30.01
CA PRO A 651 -23.86 -18.89 31.03
C PRO A 651 -24.61 -19.93 31.85
N GLY A 652 -23.91 -21.01 32.22
CA GLY A 652 -24.47 -22.06 33.08
C GLY A 652 -24.97 -21.51 34.44
N ALA A 653 -25.93 -22.21 35.02
CA ALA A 653 -26.44 -21.86 36.33
C ALA A 653 -25.36 -22.01 37.40
N GLU A 654 -25.31 -21.11 38.35
CA GLU A 654 -24.45 -21.07 39.53
C GLU A 654 -23.02 -20.53 39.35
N GLY A 655 -22.86 -19.23 39.62
CA GLY A 655 -21.64 -18.64 40.14
C GLY A 655 -20.33 -18.88 39.41
N GLN A 656 -20.37 -19.32 38.16
CA GLN A 656 -19.18 -19.54 37.35
C GLN A 656 -18.54 -18.19 37.03
N SER A 657 -17.28 -18.06 37.41
CA SER A 657 -16.46 -16.90 37.07
C SER A 657 -15.46 -17.25 35.96
N LEU A 658 -15.21 -16.35 35.07
CA LEU A 658 -14.19 -16.49 34.00
C LEU A 658 -13.02 -15.55 34.31
N THR A 659 -11.83 -16.12 34.48
CA THR A 659 -10.61 -15.32 34.65
C THR A 659 -10.17 -14.72 33.30
N LEU A 660 -10.13 -13.38 33.25
CA LEU A 660 -9.60 -12.62 32.12
C LEU A 660 -8.12 -12.28 32.30
N VAL A 661 -7.74 -11.88 33.51
CA VAL A 661 -6.37 -11.53 33.83
C VAL A 661 -5.90 -12.39 34.99
N GLN A 662 -4.78 -13.07 34.82
CA GLN A 662 -4.04 -13.74 35.88
C GLN A 662 -2.78 -12.94 36.14
N SER A 663 -2.52 -12.53 37.38
CA SER A 663 -1.32 -11.74 37.68
C SER A 663 -0.66 -12.18 38.98
N ALA A 664 0.64 -11.92 39.12
CA ALA A 664 1.37 -12.09 40.37
C ALA A 664 1.10 -10.96 41.38
N GLY A 665 0.29 -9.96 40.99
CA GLY A 665 -0.05 -8.79 41.79
C GLY A 665 0.56 -7.49 41.28
N GLY A 666 0.58 -6.45 42.11
CA GLY A 666 1.07 -5.13 41.80
C GLY A 666 0.09 -4.03 42.16
N PRO A 667 0.48 -2.75 42.09
CA PRO A 667 -0.40 -1.63 42.44
C PRO A 667 -1.40 -1.30 41.30
N GLY A 668 -1.30 -1.93 40.15
CA GLY A 668 -2.16 -1.67 39.01
C GLY A 668 -3.58 -2.23 39.16
N SER A 669 -4.50 -1.72 38.38
CA SER A 669 -5.90 -2.12 38.41
C SER A 669 -6.42 -2.40 36.97
N PHE A 670 -7.49 -3.20 36.93
CA PHE A 670 -8.28 -3.38 35.73
C PHE A 670 -9.73 -3.00 35.98
N SER A 671 -10.35 -2.36 34.98
CA SER A 671 -11.77 -2.02 34.98
C SER A 671 -12.42 -2.43 33.65
N LEU A 672 -13.75 -2.49 33.61
CA LEU A 672 -14.44 -2.73 32.36
C LEU A 672 -14.69 -1.42 31.61
N ALA A 673 -14.24 -1.34 30.36
CA ALA A 673 -14.57 -0.27 29.43
C ALA A 673 -15.98 -0.41 28.83
N ASN A 674 -16.62 -1.56 28.99
CA ASN A 674 -18.01 -1.79 28.61
C ASN A 674 -18.94 -0.77 29.24
N ARG A 675 -19.95 -0.33 28.52
CA ARG A 675 -20.89 0.68 29.01
C ARG A 675 -21.53 0.28 30.35
N GLY A 676 -21.40 1.14 31.33
CA GLY A 676 -21.88 0.90 32.70
C GLY A 676 -21.00 -0.03 33.54
N GLY A 677 -19.78 -0.37 33.06
CA GLY A 677 -18.85 -1.24 33.78
C GLY A 677 -19.33 -2.69 33.89
N VAL A 678 -20.12 -3.17 32.89
CA VAL A 678 -20.70 -4.51 32.89
C VAL A 678 -20.67 -5.11 31.50
N VAL A 679 -20.62 -6.44 31.43
CA VAL A 679 -20.63 -7.23 30.17
C VAL A 679 -21.99 -7.91 30.01
N ASP A 680 -22.64 -7.76 28.87
CA ASP A 680 -23.85 -8.50 28.51
C ASP A 680 -23.46 -9.93 28.13
N ALA A 681 -24.02 -10.93 28.84
CA ALA A 681 -23.79 -12.34 28.59
C ALA A 681 -25.10 -13.14 28.68
N GLY A 682 -25.63 -13.58 27.55
CA GLY A 682 -26.92 -14.22 27.49
C GLY A 682 -28.03 -13.34 28.08
N THR A 683 -28.71 -13.87 29.06
CA THR A 683 -29.79 -13.15 29.78
C THR A 683 -29.26 -12.10 30.76
N TYR A 684 -28.03 -12.26 31.29
CA TYR A 684 -27.55 -11.49 32.45
C TYR A 684 -26.37 -10.57 32.10
N ARG A 685 -25.98 -9.74 33.09
CA ARG A 685 -24.79 -8.90 33.14
C ARG A 685 -23.75 -9.45 34.07
N TYR A 686 -22.47 -9.28 33.69
CA TYR A 686 -21.31 -9.66 34.50
C TYR A 686 -20.45 -8.43 34.79
N GLY A 687 -19.88 -8.35 35.96
CA GLY A 687 -18.91 -7.34 36.35
C GLY A 687 -17.54 -7.95 36.50
N LEU A 688 -16.50 -7.11 36.59
CA LEU A 688 -15.12 -7.51 36.82
C LEU A 688 -14.80 -7.40 38.32
N ALA A 689 -14.25 -8.45 38.91
CA ALA A 689 -13.85 -8.48 40.32
C ALA A 689 -12.46 -9.09 40.47
N ALA A 690 -11.61 -8.45 41.29
CA ALA A 690 -10.32 -9.00 41.70
C ALA A 690 -10.52 -10.07 42.77
N ASP A 691 -9.75 -11.17 42.71
CA ASP A 691 -9.66 -12.14 43.78
C ASP A 691 -8.46 -11.90 44.73
N ALA A 692 -8.35 -12.68 45.78
CA ALA A 692 -7.28 -12.55 46.77
C ALA A 692 -5.89 -12.97 46.22
N GLN A 693 -5.86 -13.64 45.07
CA GLN A 693 -4.66 -14.08 44.38
C GLN A 693 -4.15 -13.05 43.35
N GLY A 694 -4.89 -11.93 43.14
CA GLY A 694 -4.54 -10.92 42.14
C GLY A 694 -5.09 -11.17 40.73
N ASN A 695 -5.97 -12.18 40.59
CA ASN A 695 -6.63 -12.42 39.34
C ASN A 695 -7.89 -11.56 39.18
N TRP A 696 -8.23 -11.23 37.93
CA TRP A 696 -9.43 -10.45 37.63
C TRP A 696 -10.42 -11.31 36.84
N ASN A 697 -11.59 -11.48 37.45
CA ASN A 697 -12.60 -12.44 37.04
C ASN A 697 -13.88 -11.73 36.62
N LEU A 698 -14.53 -12.17 35.53
CA LEU A 698 -15.91 -11.81 35.22
C LEU A 698 -16.81 -12.62 36.16
N VAL A 699 -17.65 -11.92 36.93
CA VAL A 699 -18.58 -12.51 37.86
C VAL A 699 -19.98 -11.98 37.59
N ASN A 700 -21.03 -12.79 37.84
CA ASN A 700 -22.40 -12.35 37.68
C ASN A 700 -22.71 -11.20 38.66
N VAL A 701 -23.25 -10.10 38.17
CA VAL A 701 -23.58 -8.90 38.96
C VAL A 701 -24.67 -9.15 39.98
N GLY A 702 -25.54 -10.07 39.68
CA GLY A 702 -26.59 -10.44 40.60
C GLY A 702 -26.27 -11.77 41.30
N ARG A 703 -25.73 -11.89 42.38
CA ARG A 703 -25.48 -13.06 43.25
C ARG A 703 -26.13 -14.38 42.82
N THR A 704 -25.65 -15.55 43.25
CA THR A 704 -26.13 -16.90 42.95
C THR A 704 -27.64 -16.96 42.66
N GLN A 705 -28.01 -17.11 41.38
CA GLN A 705 -29.39 -17.18 40.81
C GLN A 705 -30.30 -15.99 41.18
N PRO A 706 -29.97 -14.75 40.82
CA PRO A 706 -30.92 -13.66 40.99
C PRO A 706 -32.08 -13.82 40.02
N ALA A 707 -33.29 -13.50 40.50
CA ALA A 707 -34.43 -13.32 39.58
C ALA A 707 -34.10 -12.23 38.54
N PRO A 708 -34.47 -12.43 37.26
CA PRO A 708 -34.31 -11.38 36.27
C PRO A 708 -34.95 -10.07 36.73
N GLY A 709 -34.17 -8.98 36.62
CA GLY A 709 -34.60 -7.65 37.05
C GLY A 709 -33.84 -6.54 36.28
N PRO A 710 -34.22 -5.28 36.50
CA PRO A 710 -33.68 -4.16 35.69
C PRO A 710 -32.15 -3.97 35.85
N ASP A 711 -31.58 -4.36 36.95
CA ASP A 711 -30.17 -4.16 37.26
C ASP A 711 -29.27 -5.27 36.66
N ASN A 712 -29.82 -6.48 36.47
CA ASN A 712 -29.01 -7.64 36.07
C ASN A 712 -29.31 -8.21 34.69
N LEU A 713 -30.38 -7.77 34.01
CA LEU A 713 -30.65 -8.18 32.65
C LEU A 713 -29.68 -7.54 31.66
N SER A 714 -29.19 -8.33 30.71
CA SER A 714 -28.45 -7.80 29.57
C SER A 714 -29.30 -6.80 28.77
N THR A 715 -28.66 -5.97 27.98
CA THR A 715 -29.36 -4.94 27.19
C THR A 715 -30.37 -5.58 26.24
N GLY A 716 -29.95 -6.63 25.53
CA GLY A 716 -30.83 -7.38 24.64
C GLY A 716 -31.98 -8.08 25.37
N ALA A 717 -31.73 -8.70 26.53
CA ALA A 717 -32.75 -9.37 27.31
C ALA A 717 -33.78 -8.38 27.88
N SER A 718 -33.35 -7.25 28.43
CA SER A 718 -34.22 -6.19 28.92
C SER A 718 -35.17 -5.65 27.84
N ALA A 719 -34.63 -5.31 26.66
CA ALA A 719 -35.41 -4.83 25.52
C ALA A 719 -36.40 -5.90 24.98
N ALA A 720 -35.96 -7.17 24.95
CA ALA A 720 -36.77 -8.29 24.53
C ALA A 720 -37.92 -8.56 25.50
N VAL A 721 -37.67 -8.56 26.81
CA VAL A 721 -38.69 -8.67 27.85
C VAL A 721 -39.69 -7.51 27.75
N ASN A 722 -39.21 -6.28 27.66
CA ASN A 722 -40.05 -5.10 27.53
C ASN A 722 -40.95 -5.16 26.29
N SER A 723 -40.42 -5.56 25.15
CA SER A 723 -41.16 -5.62 23.89
C SER A 723 -42.13 -6.80 23.80
N SER A 724 -41.88 -7.87 24.56
CA SER A 724 -42.66 -9.09 24.60
C SER A 724 -43.66 -9.12 25.77
N ALA A 725 -43.62 -8.15 26.68
CA ALA A 725 -44.55 -8.04 27.76
C ALA A 725 -45.98 -7.77 27.24
N ILE A 726 -46.98 -8.50 27.76
CA ILE A 726 -48.39 -8.28 27.38
C ILE A 726 -48.86 -6.87 27.72
N ALA A 727 -48.37 -6.28 28.80
CA ALA A 727 -48.63 -4.89 29.18
C ALA A 727 -48.22 -3.89 28.09
N THR A 728 -47.07 -4.13 27.44
CA THR A 728 -46.56 -3.28 26.34
C THR A 728 -47.40 -3.38 25.07
N LEU A 729 -47.83 -4.60 24.69
CA LEU A 729 -48.74 -4.81 23.57
C LEU A 729 -50.14 -4.21 23.86
N ARG A 730 -50.60 -4.35 25.10
CA ARG A 730 -51.81 -3.73 25.54
C ARG A 730 -51.76 -2.22 25.52
N ALA A 731 -50.68 -1.61 25.96
CA ALA A 731 -50.49 -0.16 25.91
C ALA A 731 -50.60 0.41 24.47
N THR A 732 -50.12 -0.33 23.46
CA THR A 732 -50.34 -0.01 22.05
C THR A 732 -51.79 -0.19 21.66
N TRP A 733 -52.44 -1.33 22.05
CA TRP A 733 -53.83 -1.61 21.75
C TRP A 733 -54.78 -0.62 22.44
N ASP A 734 -54.48 -0.08 23.62
CA ASP A 734 -55.24 0.96 24.30
C ASP A 734 -55.37 2.24 23.47
N ALA A 735 -54.33 2.62 22.72
CA ALA A 735 -54.39 3.75 21.78
C ALA A 735 -55.32 3.49 20.60
N GLU A 736 -55.34 2.25 20.13
CA GLU A 736 -56.18 1.80 19.00
C GLU A 736 -57.66 1.61 19.41
N ARG A 737 -57.89 1.07 20.61
CA ARG A 737 -59.21 0.70 21.08
C ARG A 737 -60.18 1.90 21.18
N ALA A 738 -59.78 2.99 21.80
CA ALA A 738 -60.60 4.19 22.12
C ALA A 738 -61.92 3.95 22.88
N THR A 739 -62.46 4.97 23.49
CA THR A 739 -63.83 4.99 24.01
C THR A 739 -64.84 5.26 22.89
N LEU A 740 -66.12 5.09 23.16
CA LEU A 740 -67.16 5.39 22.20
C LEU A 740 -67.05 6.82 21.61
N VAL A 741 -66.88 7.81 22.49
CA VAL A 741 -66.81 9.22 22.07
C VAL A 741 -65.51 9.53 21.30
N GLN A 742 -64.42 8.91 21.68
CA GLN A 742 -63.15 9.06 20.95
C GLN A 742 -63.16 8.40 19.55
N ARG A 743 -64.08 7.50 19.30
CA ARG A 743 -64.25 6.79 18.03
C ARG A 743 -65.30 7.36 17.14
N LEU A 744 -66.47 7.68 17.69
CA LEU A 744 -67.65 8.02 16.92
C LEU A 744 -68.26 9.43 17.17
N GLY A 745 -67.67 10.20 18.11
CA GLY A 745 -68.21 11.42 18.61
C GLY A 745 -69.47 11.14 19.46
N ASP A 746 -70.38 12.12 19.61
CA ASP A 746 -71.63 11.90 20.30
C ASP A 746 -72.73 11.48 19.32
N LEU A 747 -72.95 10.18 19.20
CA LEU A 747 -73.97 9.57 18.32
C LEU A 747 -75.37 10.06 18.58
N ARG A 748 -75.66 10.59 19.77
CA ARG A 748 -77.00 11.13 20.14
C ARG A 748 -77.32 12.46 19.46
N GLN A 749 -76.26 13.14 18.99
CA GLN A 749 -76.40 14.42 18.30
C GLN A 749 -76.48 14.28 16.75
N GLY A 750 -76.32 13.07 16.22
CA GLY A 750 -76.28 12.81 14.79
C GLY A 750 -77.56 12.32 14.23
N ALA A 751 -77.85 12.64 13.00
CA ALA A 751 -79.01 12.29 12.26
C ALA A 751 -79.22 10.76 12.04
N ASP A 752 -80.39 10.32 11.76
CA ASP A 752 -80.92 8.94 11.56
C ASP A 752 -80.30 8.19 10.35
N ARG A 753 -78.99 8.24 10.13
CA ARG A 753 -78.32 7.74 8.90
C ARG A 753 -77.06 6.93 9.16
N GLN A 754 -76.64 6.21 8.11
CA GLN A 754 -75.37 5.51 8.04
C GLN A 754 -74.14 6.50 8.10
N GLY A 755 -73.03 6.07 8.68
CA GLY A 755 -71.86 6.96 8.80
C GLY A 755 -70.58 6.34 8.36
N LEU A 756 -69.71 7.18 7.77
CA LEU A 756 -68.32 6.89 7.52
C LEU A 756 -67.50 7.77 8.44
N TRP A 757 -66.50 7.22 9.11
CA TRP A 757 -65.69 8.02 9.99
C TRP A 757 -64.18 7.73 9.82
N ILE A 758 -63.37 8.74 10.11
CA ILE A 758 -61.93 8.67 10.17
C ILE A 758 -61.47 9.22 11.52
N ARG A 759 -60.50 8.58 12.11
CA ARG A 759 -59.86 9.00 13.37
C ARG A 759 -58.32 8.95 13.24
N GLY A 760 -57.63 10.03 13.63
CA GLY A 760 -56.21 10.06 13.93
C GLY A 760 -56.00 10.07 15.44
N PHE A 761 -54.96 9.38 15.90
CA PHE A 761 -54.62 9.34 17.33
C PHE A 761 -53.12 9.30 17.54
N GLY A 762 -52.66 9.84 18.66
CA GLY A 762 -51.30 9.79 19.09
C GLY A 762 -51.21 9.83 20.61
N GLN A 763 -50.21 9.18 21.15
CA GLN A 763 -49.94 9.24 22.60
C GLN A 763 -48.47 8.90 22.91
N GLN A 764 -48.01 9.41 24.03
CA GLN A 764 -46.74 9.05 24.62
C GLN A 764 -46.94 8.29 25.92
N GLN A 765 -46.13 7.28 26.13
CA GLN A 765 -46.21 6.42 27.31
C GLN A 765 -44.81 6.16 27.90
N SER A 766 -44.75 6.10 29.22
CA SER A 766 -43.60 5.58 29.97
C SER A 766 -44.03 4.29 30.67
N LEU A 767 -43.25 3.22 30.51
CA LEU A 767 -43.60 1.89 30.99
C LEU A 767 -42.52 1.35 31.90
N ASP A 768 -42.98 0.80 33.02
CA ASP A 768 -42.20 0.00 33.97
C ASP A 768 -42.93 -1.31 34.22
N ASN A 769 -42.24 -2.44 34.06
CA ASN A 769 -42.81 -3.76 34.32
C ASN A 769 -42.10 -4.55 35.43
N GLY A 770 -41.24 -3.86 36.19
CA GLY A 770 -40.47 -4.43 37.31
C GLY A 770 -39.37 -5.42 36.96
N VAL A 771 -39.24 -5.77 35.67
CA VAL A 771 -38.23 -6.75 35.17
C VAL A 771 -37.28 -6.15 34.19
N GLY A 772 -37.76 -5.62 33.08
CA GLY A 772 -36.92 -4.86 32.14
C GLY A 772 -36.71 -3.43 32.65
N ARG A 773 -35.68 -2.74 32.10
CA ARG A 773 -35.47 -1.32 32.42
C ARG A 773 -36.60 -0.46 31.89
N THR A 774 -37.02 0.57 32.63
CA THR A 774 -38.03 1.52 32.23
C THR A 774 -37.76 2.11 30.89
N PHE A 775 -38.74 2.17 30.01
CA PHE A 775 -38.66 2.70 28.65
C PHE A 775 -39.82 3.59 28.29
N SER A 776 -39.72 4.34 27.23
CA SER A 776 -40.82 5.13 26.69
C SER A 776 -41.21 4.65 25.29
N GLN A 777 -42.49 4.87 24.96
CA GLN A 777 -42.98 4.66 23.59
C GLN A 777 -43.93 5.75 23.14
N GLN A 778 -43.93 6.00 21.84
CA GLN A 778 -44.88 6.90 21.19
C GLN A 778 -45.68 6.09 20.19
N VAL A 779 -46.99 6.13 20.33
CA VAL A 779 -47.95 5.46 19.46
C VAL A 779 -48.65 6.51 18.62
N GLN A 780 -48.77 6.27 17.34
CA GLN A 780 -49.54 7.11 16.43
C GLN A 780 -50.25 6.24 15.37
N GLY A 781 -51.44 6.63 14.97
CA GLY A 781 -52.18 5.83 14.02
C GLY A 781 -53.43 6.50 13.46
N THR A 782 -54.01 5.80 12.50
CA THR A 782 -55.25 6.21 11.83
C THR A 782 -56.19 5.03 11.71
N GLN A 783 -57.45 5.29 11.90
CA GLN A 783 -58.53 4.32 11.74
C GLN A 783 -59.61 4.88 10.81
N LEU A 784 -60.19 4.00 10.04
CA LEU A 784 -61.36 4.26 9.20
C LEU A 784 -62.45 3.28 9.61
N GLY A 785 -63.67 3.73 9.64
CA GLY A 785 -64.79 2.83 9.91
C GLY A 785 -66.10 3.29 9.27
N MET A 786 -67.01 2.37 9.20
CA MET A 786 -68.39 2.60 8.71
C MET A 786 -69.39 1.90 9.60
N ASP A 787 -70.53 2.47 9.72
CA ASP A 787 -71.60 1.90 10.50
C ASP A 787 -73.03 2.12 9.88
N THR A 788 -73.90 1.30 10.33
CA THR A 788 -75.33 1.40 9.99
C THR A 788 -76.17 1.45 11.26
N ARG A 789 -77.32 2.13 11.21
CA ARG A 789 -78.22 2.31 12.31
C ARG A 789 -79.45 1.44 12.11
N LEU A 790 -79.90 0.81 13.19
CA LEU A 790 -81.13 -0.01 13.26
C LEU A 790 -81.92 0.52 14.40
N ASP A 791 -83.18 1.00 14.11
CA ASP A 791 -84.09 1.44 15.12
C ASP A 791 -84.76 0.20 15.80
N THR A 792 -84.87 0.21 17.13
CA THR A 792 -85.42 -0.85 17.96
C THR A 792 -86.52 -0.29 18.84
N ALA A 793 -87.33 -1.17 19.47
CA ALA A 793 -88.43 -0.76 20.32
C ALA A 793 -87.98 -0.20 21.68
N GLY A 794 -87.19 0.85 21.79
CA GLY A 794 -86.80 1.45 23.04
C GLY A 794 -85.37 2.03 22.92
N GLY A 795 -84.84 2.16 21.68
CA GLY A 795 -83.53 2.75 21.45
C GLY A 795 -82.99 2.48 20.06
N THR A 796 -81.74 2.77 19.83
CA THR A 796 -81.08 2.61 18.55
C THR A 796 -79.87 1.69 18.69
N LEU A 797 -79.76 0.71 17.78
CA LEU A 797 -78.56 -0.13 17.63
C LEU A 797 -77.72 0.35 16.45
N VAL A 798 -76.42 0.69 16.68
CA VAL A 798 -75.46 1.02 15.65
C VAL A 798 -74.50 -0.15 15.53
N LEU A 799 -74.39 -0.71 14.31
CA LEU A 799 -73.49 -1.79 13.99
C LEU A 799 -72.47 -1.27 13.02
N GLY A 800 -71.15 -1.52 13.29
CA GLY A 800 -70.14 -1.04 12.42
C GLY A 800 -68.88 -1.92 12.38
N ALA A 801 -68.04 -1.58 11.40
CA ALA A 801 -66.71 -2.20 11.21
C ALA A 801 -65.64 -1.11 11.08
N LEU A 802 -64.45 -1.47 11.47
CA LEU A 802 -63.28 -0.58 11.37
C LEU A 802 -62.03 -1.32 10.90
N ALA A 803 -61.13 -0.57 10.32
CA ALA A 803 -59.76 -1.01 9.99
C ALA A 803 -58.80 0.13 10.31
N GLY A 804 -57.58 -0.21 10.71
CA GLY A 804 -56.61 0.81 11.03
C GLY A 804 -55.16 0.31 10.96
N TYR A 805 -54.28 1.30 10.96
CA TYR A 805 -52.83 1.12 11.07
C TYR A 805 -52.29 2.04 12.15
N SER A 806 -51.36 1.50 12.95
CA SER A 806 -50.62 2.30 13.90
C SER A 806 -49.14 1.92 13.89
N GLN A 807 -48.33 2.88 14.23
CA GLN A 807 -46.89 2.72 14.45
C GLN A 807 -46.57 3.11 15.89
N THR A 808 -45.72 2.32 16.50
CA THR A 808 -45.17 2.60 17.84
C THR A 808 -43.67 2.68 17.77
N ASP A 809 -43.10 3.81 18.13
CA ASP A 809 -41.68 4.00 18.29
C ASP A 809 -41.30 3.89 19.77
N ARG A 810 -40.35 3.01 20.11
CA ARG A 810 -39.88 2.74 21.47
C ARG A 810 -38.50 3.29 21.69
N ASN A 811 -38.22 3.86 22.85
CA ASN A 811 -36.93 4.35 23.27
C ASN A 811 -36.51 3.68 24.57
N PHE A 812 -35.43 2.89 24.50
CA PHE A 812 -34.86 2.18 25.65
C PHE A 812 -33.84 3.02 26.40
N LYS A 813 -34.06 4.34 26.52
CA LYS A 813 -33.25 5.29 27.31
C LYS A 813 -31.74 5.20 27.06
N GLY A 814 -31.34 5.34 25.78
CA GLY A 814 -29.94 5.32 25.38
C GLY A 814 -29.35 3.94 25.09
N GLU A 815 -30.09 2.87 25.37
CA GLU A 815 -29.68 1.49 25.05
C GLU A 815 -30.14 1.04 23.66
N GLY A 816 -30.97 1.83 22.99
CA GLY A 816 -31.46 1.53 21.65
C GLY A 816 -32.91 1.91 21.45
N SER A 817 -33.49 1.39 20.38
CA SER A 817 -34.87 1.67 19.96
C SER A 817 -35.62 0.42 19.54
N GLY A 818 -36.91 0.54 19.46
CA GLY A 818 -37.80 -0.48 18.90
C GLY A 818 -38.89 0.17 18.06
N LYS A 819 -39.38 -0.54 17.07
CA LYS A 819 -40.46 -0.11 16.22
C LYS A 819 -41.50 -1.22 16.13
N LEU A 820 -42.80 -0.88 16.33
CA LEU A 820 -43.89 -1.82 16.16
C LEU A 820 -44.88 -1.25 15.14
N ASP A 821 -45.15 -2.03 14.11
CA ASP A 821 -46.23 -1.76 13.15
C ASP A 821 -47.44 -2.63 13.51
N SER A 822 -48.64 -2.02 13.62
CA SER A 822 -49.89 -2.68 13.95
C SER A 822 -50.90 -2.51 12.80
N TYR A 823 -51.45 -3.61 12.37
CA TYR A 823 -52.62 -3.65 11.47
C TYR A 823 -53.77 -4.26 12.26
N HIS A 824 -54.92 -3.59 12.27
CA HIS A 824 -56.05 -4.07 13.02
C HIS A 824 -57.35 -3.92 12.25
N LEU A 825 -58.24 -4.85 12.50
CA LEU A 825 -59.61 -4.89 12.02
C LEU A 825 -60.54 -5.02 13.22
N GLY A 826 -61.71 -4.42 13.17
CA GLY A 826 -62.64 -4.55 14.26
C GLY A 826 -64.09 -4.48 13.82
N GLY A 827 -64.98 -5.02 14.66
CA GLY A 827 -66.43 -4.84 14.57
C GLY A 827 -66.97 -4.29 15.86
N TYR A 828 -67.99 -3.45 15.83
CA TYR A 828 -68.59 -2.88 17.01
C TYR A 828 -70.15 -2.84 16.94
N ALA A 829 -70.74 -2.87 18.12
CA ALA A 829 -72.19 -2.78 18.35
C ALA A 829 -72.43 -1.78 19.49
N THR A 830 -73.08 -0.66 19.20
CA THR A 830 -73.44 0.36 20.17
C THR A 830 -75.01 0.41 20.30
N TYR A 831 -75.47 0.18 21.45
CA TYR A 831 -76.91 0.35 21.76
C TYR A 831 -77.09 1.65 22.56
N LEU A 832 -77.97 2.50 22.06
CA LEU A 832 -78.40 3.76 22.69
C LEU A 832 -79.84 3.65 23.11
N ASP A 833 -80.06 3.65 24.38
CA ASP A 833 -81.39 3.56 25.01
C ASP A 833 -82.05 4.95 25.14
N ASP A 834 -83.36 5.03 24.93
CA ASP A 834 -84.07 6.30 24.97
C ASP A 834 -84.06 6.97 26.35
N SER A 835 -83.69 6.24 27.43
CA SER A 835 -83.56 6.77 28.77
C SER A 835 -82.14 7.36 29.07
N GLY A 836 -81.31 7.42 28.04
CA GLY A 836 -79.94 7.98 28.12
C GLY A 836 -78.80 6.99 28.44
N TRP A 837 -79.15 5.69 28.70
CA TRP A 837 -78.13 4.63 28.80
C TRP A 837 -77.53 4.32 27.44
N TYR A 838 -76.27 3.91 27.43
CA TYR A 838 -75.66 3.27 26.28
C TYR A 838 -74.77 2.09 26.68
N THR A 839 -74.60 1.20 25.74
CA THR A 839 -73.58 0.13 25.82
C THR A 839 -72.91 0.04 24.48
N ASP A 840 -71.54 0.02 24.54
CA ASP A 840 -70.70 -0.13 23.35
C ASP A 840 -69.85 -1.38 23.50
N THR A 841 -69.87 -2.25 22.51
CA THR A 841 -69.10 -3.47 22.47
C THR A 841 -68.19 -3.42 21.24
N LEU A 842 -66.88 -3.53 21.42
CA LEU A 842 -65.85 -3.53 20.38
C LEU A 842 -65.08 -4.82 20.40
N LEU A 843 -65.00 -5.52 19.27
CA LEU A 843 -64.12 -6.66 19.04
C LEU A 843 -63.04 -6.25 18.02
N THR A 844 -61.76 -6.52 18.31
CA THR A 844 -60.62 -6.21 17.43
C THR A 844 -59.74 -7.44 17.21
N LEU A 845 -59.15 -7.53 16.01
CA LEU A 845 -58.12 -8.48 15.67
C LEU A 845 -56.87 -7.70 15.23
N ASN A 846 -55.75 -7.95 15.84
CA ASN A 846 -54.51 -7.24 15.62
C ASN A 846 -53.42 -8.16 15.09
N ARG A 847 -52.57 -7.62 14.23
CA ARG A 847 -51.29 -8.21 13.82
C ARG A 847 -50.19 -7.19 14.05
N TRP A 848 -49.23 -7.54 14.88
CA TRP A 848 -48.11 -6.70 15.21
C TRP A 848 -46.83 -7.25 14.61
N SER A 849 -45.93 -6.37 14.12
CA SER A 849 -44.60 -6.65 13.68
C SER A 849 -43.64 -5.75 14.48
N THR A 850 -42.84 -6.33 15.31
CA THR A 850 -41.91 -5.59 16.20
C THR A 850 -40.48 -5.81 15.72
N ARG A 851 -39.72 -4.72 15.56
CA ARG A 851 -38.27 -4.69 15.35
C ARG A 851 -37.60 -4.05 16.55
N LEU A 852 -36.51 -4.63 16.98
CA LEU A 852 -35.63 -4.13 18.04
C LEU A 852 -34.26 -3.85 17.49
N ASP A 853 -33.68 -2.73 17.85
CA ASP A 853 -32.30 -2.33 17.56
C ASP A 853 -31.71 -1.74 18.85
N VAL A 854 -30.88 -2.50 19.54
CA VAL A 854 -30.27 -2.09 20.80
C VAL A 854 -28.74 -2.19 20.71
N TRP A 855 -28.06 -1.48 21.57
CA TRP A 855 -26.61 -1.49 21.67
C TRP A 855 -26.18 -2.31 22.88
N GLY A 856 -25.40 -3.37 22.67
CA GLY A 856 -24.74 -4.11 23.73
C GLY A 856 -23.81 -3.22 24.57
N THR A 857 -23.38 -3.73 25.69
CA THR A 857 -22.45 -3.00 26.56
C THR A 857 -21.07 -2.85 25.97
N ASP A 858 -20.72 -3.68 24.98
CA ASP A 858 -19.53 -3.63 24.14
C ASP A 858 -19.63 -2.64 22.96
N GLY A 859 -20.77 -1.98 22.81
CA GLY A 859 -21.04 -1.07 21.69
C GLY A 859 -21.52 -1.76 20.40
N ALA A 860 -21.63 -3.07 20.38
CA ALA A 860 -22.16 -3.79 19.22
C ALA A 860 -23.70 -3.57 19.08
N LYS A 861 -24.17 -3.43 17.86
CA LYS A 861 -25.60 -3.36 17.56
C LYS A 861 -26.20 -4.76 17.59
N VAL A 862 -27.29 -4.92 18.34
CA VAL A 862 -28.05 -6.16 18.48
C VAL A 862 -29.47 -5.93 17.95
N SER A 863 -29.86 -6.65 16.93
CA SER A 863 -31.17 -6.50 16.30
C SER A 863 -32.03 -7.77 16.45
N GLY A 864 -33.34 -7.57 16.45
CA GLY A 864 -34.31 -8.67 16.50
C GLY A 864 -35.64 -8.33 15.88
N HIS A 865 -36.36 -9.35 15.42
CA HIS A 865 -37.69 -9.19 14.81
C HIS A 865 -38.65 -10.22 15.39
N SER A 866 -39.83 -9.74 15.83
CA SER A 866 -40.89 -10.62 16.31
C SER A 866 -42.22 -10.29 15.66
N ARG A 867 -43.10 -11.26 15.61
CA ARG A 867 -44.47 -11.12 15.14
C ARG A 867 -45.43 -11.57 16.24
N SER A 868 -46.51 -10.82 16.40
CA SER A 868 -47.56 -11.13 17.36
C SER A 868 -48.92 -10.98 16.73
N LYS A 869 -49.92 -11.71 17.27
CA LYS A 869 -51.33 -11.60 16.92
C LYS A 869 -52.11 -11.41 18.20
N GLY A 870 -53.19 -10.60 18.12
CA GLY A 870 -54.03 -10.36 19.25
C GLY A 870 -55.53 -10.37 18.90
N ALA A 871 -56.32 -10.69 19.88
CA ALA A 871 -57.80 -10.51 19.83
C ALA A 871 -58.23 -9.74 21.09
N GLY A 872 -58.90 -8.61 20.87
CA GLY A 872 -59.33 -7.72 21.94
C GLY A 872 -60.83 -7.56 21.98
N LEU A 873 -61.39 -7.57 23.19
CA LEU A 873 -62.82 -7.29 23.47
C LEU A 873 -62.90 -6.11 24.45
N SER A 874 -63.72 -5.14 24.17
CA SER A 874 -64.02 -4.03 25.08
C SER A 874 -65.53 -3.84 25.18
N VAL A 875 -66.03 -3.70 26.38
CA VAL A 875 -67.45 -3.36 26.66
C VAL A 875 -67.44 -2.11 27.52
N GLU A 876 -68.14 -1.09 27.07
CA GLU A 876 -68.32 0.21 27.76
C GLU A 876 -69.76 0.45 27.96
N ALA A 877 -70.18 0.91 29.17
CA ALA A 877 -71.51 1.35 29.46
C ALA A 877 -71.50 2.68 30.19
N GLY A 878 -72.51 3.51 29.92
CA GLY A 878 -72.68 4.79 30.61
C GLY A 878 -74.07 5.34 30.51
N LYS A 879 -74.36 6.37 31.25
CA LYS A 879 -75.57 7.07 31.24
C LYS A 879 -75.41 8.58 31.18
N GLN A 880 -75.96 9.22 30.18
CA GLN A 880 -75.99 10.68 30.15
C GLN A 880 -77.15 11.16 31.03
N ILE A 881 -76.82 12.01 31.98
CA ILE A 881 -77.74 12.62 32.92
C ILE A 881 -77.76 14.14 32.63
N ASP A 882 -78.88 14.66 32.23
CA ASP A 882 -79.10 16.09 32.00
C ASP A 882 -79.27 16.78 33.36
N LEU A 883 -78.43 17.80 33.63
CA LEU A 883 -78.42 18.59 34.86
C LEU A 883 -79.19 19.90 34.73
N GLY A 884 -79.85 20.14 33.57
CA GLY A 884 -80.44 21.42 33.22
C GLY A 884 -79.51 22.48 32.68
N ASN A 885 -80.02 23.59 32.12
CA ASN A 885 -79.28 24.65 31.51
C ASN A 885 -78.24 24.19 30.47
N ARG A 886 -78.51 23.08 29.78
CA ARG A 886 -77.66 22.39 28.79
C ARG A 886 -76.41 21.75 29.36
N TRP A 887 -76.31 21.60 30.69
CA TRP A 887 -75.19 20.84 31.34
C TRP A 887 -75.59 19.37 31.45
N PHE A 888 -74.56 18.49 31.26
CA PHE A 888 -74.73 17.06 31.46
C PHE A 888 -73.54 16.49 32.28
N VAL A 889 -73.80 15.37 32.95
CA VAL A 889 -72.79 14.47 33.47
C VAL A 889 -73.05 13.06 32.96
N GLU A 890 -71.96 12.36 32.62
CA GLU A 890 -72.11 11.00 32.11
C GLU A 890 -71.10 10.09 32.86
N PRO A 891 -71.49 9.37 33.90
CA PRO A 891 -70.73 8.28 34.42
C PRO A 891 -70.55 7.19 33.40
N GLN A 892 -69.29 6.61 33.34
CA GLN A 892 -68.87 5.61 32.39
C GLN A 892 -68.17 4.48 33.14
N ALA A 893 -68.32 3.23 32.69
CA ALA A 893 -67.53 2.09 33.06
C ALA A 893 -67.19 1.26 31.84
N GLN A 894 -65.99 0.81 31.71
CA GLN A 894 -65.45 0.04 30.61
C GLN A 894 -64.65 -1.15 31.15
N VAL A 895 -64.86 -2.32 30.60
CA VAL A 895 -64.05 -3.52 30.82
C VAL A 895 -63.45 -3.93 29.49
N SER A 896 -62.19 -4.19 29.46
CA SER A 896 -61.50 -4.58 28.25
C SER A 896 -60.51 -5.74 28.49
N MET A 897 -60.46 -6.65 27.53
CA MET A 897 -59.63 -7.85 27.57
C MET A 897 -58.83 -7.93 26.26
N LEU A 898 -57.55 -8.22 26.37
CA LEU A 898 -56.67 -8.49 25.23
C LEU A 898 -55.96 -9.81 25.43
N TYR A 899 -56.16 -10.75 24.51
CA TYR A 899 -55.32 -11.95 24.39
C TYR A 899 -54.33 -11.72 23.29
N ALA A 900 -53.05 -11.94 23.58
CA ALA A 900 -51.96 -11.84 22.58
C ALA A 900 -51.09 -13.09 22.60
N ARG A 901 -50.68 -13.49 21.41
CA ARG A 901 -49.74 -14.58 21.16
C ARG A 901 -48.63 -14.07 20.27
N SER A 902 -47.39 -14.31 20.69
CA SER A 902 -46.16 -13.88 19.96
C SER A 902 -45.34 -15.08 19.51
N ASP A 903 -44.75 -15.00 18.34
CA ASP A 903 -43.83 -16.00 17.82
C ASP A 903 -42.48 -15.96 18.58
N ASN A 904 -41.83 -17.10 18.75
CA ASN A 904 -40.47 -17.16 19.24
C ASN A 904 -39.52 -16.53 18.22
N TYR A 905 -38.52 -15.84 18.71
CA TYR A 905 -37.51 -15.19 17.85
C TYR A 905 -36.11 -15.24 18.46
N ARG A 906 -35.13 -14.85 17.70
CA ARG A 906 -33.74 -14.76 18.14
C ARG A 906 -33.20 -13.38 17.78
N LEU A 907 -32.41 -12.79 18.66
CA LEU A 907 -31.58 -11.63 18.34
C LEU A 907 -30.32 -12.08 17.57
N ASP A 908 -29.72 -11.19 16.81
CA ASP A 908 -28.54 -11.50 15.97
C ASP A 908 -27.27 -11.81 16.80
N ASN A 909 -27.22 -11.41 18.09
CA ASN A 909 -26.20 -11.87 19.03
C ASN A 909 -26.45 -13.29 19.59
N GLY A 910 -27.46 -14.01 19.09
CA GLY A 910 -27.77 -15.38 19.48
C GLY A 910 -28.79 -15.54 20.59
N LEU A 911 -29.19 -14.47 21.30
CA LEU A 911 -30.17 -14.53 22.41
C LEU A 911 -31.53 -15.05 21.90
N GLN A 912 -32.00 -16.17 22.44
CA GLN A 912 -33.30 -16.76 22.11
C GLN A 912 -34.40 -16.15 22.97
N VAL A 913 -35.48 -15.71 22.37
CA VAL A 913 -36.64 -15.12 23.08
C VAL A 913 -37.90 -15.93 22.82
N GLN A 914 -38.57 -16.32 23.89
CA GLN A 914 -39.84 -17.03 23.87
C GLN A 914 -40.88 -16.18 24.65
N PRO A 915 -41.63 -15.34 23.93
CA PRO A 915 -42.63 -14.48 24.53
C PRO A 915 -43.78 -15.30 24.99
N GLY A 916 -44.11 -15.80 25.90
CA GLY A 916 -45.35 -16.58 26.20
C GLY A 916 -46.63 -15.87 25.79
N ASP A 917 -47.71 -16.62 25.64
CA ASP A 917 -49.03 -16.05 25.43
C ASP A 917 -49.46 -15.24 26.67
N GLY A 918 -50.23 -14.17 26.47
CA GLY A 918 -50.68 -13.30 27.55
C GLY A 918 -52.15 -12.94 27.43
N LEU A 919 -52.85 -12.83 28.57
CA LEU A 919 -54.17 -12.25 28.69
C LEU A 919 -54.06 -11.01 29.60
N SER A 920 -54.55 -9.87 29.09
CA SER A 920 -54.62 -8.64 29.89
C SER A 920 -56.08 -8.24 30.08
N THR A 921 -56.46 -7.89 31.28
CA THR A 921 -57.80 -7.41 31.65
C THR A 921 -57.69 -6.06 32.35
N GLN A 922 -58.45 -5.08 31.88
CA GLN A 922 -58.46 -3.73 32.46
C GLN A 922 -59.89 -3.27 32.73
N ILE A 923 -60.09 -2.56 33.81
CA ILE A 923 -61.30 -1.82 34.10
C ILE A 923 -60.99 -0.33 34.09
N ARG A 924 -61.86 0.43 33.44
CA ARG A 924 -61.81 1.88 33.45
C ARG A 924 -63.14 2.44 33.91
N THR A 925 -63.13 3.28 34.95
CA THR A 925 -64.34 3.93 35.48
C THR A 925 -64.09 5.44 35.54
N GLY A 926 -65.10 6.22 35.31
CA GLY A 926 -64.99 7.68 35.37
C GLY A 926 -66.25 8.40 34.98
N ALA A 927 -66.14 9.67 34.84
CA ALA A 927 -67.25 10.49 34.34
C ALA A 927 -66.75 11.59 33.41
N ARG A 928 -67.57 11.96 32.49
CA ARG A 928 -67.42 13.22 31.76
C ARG A 928 -68.56 14.20 32.09
N ALA A 929 -68.21 15.51 32.18
CA ALA A 929 -69.12 16.59 32.43
C ALA A 929 -68.92 17.65 31.36
N GLY A 930 -69.98 18.14 30.77
CA GLY A 930 -69.91 19.09 29.65
C GLY A 930 -71.18 19.92 29.50
N ARG A 931 -71.17 20.74 28.45
CA ARG A 931 -72.24 21.63 28.14
C ARG A 931 -72.59 21.59 26.64
N ASN A 932 -73.88 21.42 26.35
CA ASN A 932 -74.41 21.51 24.97
C ASN A 932 -74.56 22.96 24.57
N LEU A 933 -73.80 23.44 23.62
CA LEU A 933 -73.82 24.79 23.06
C LEU A 933 -74.40 24.72 21.66
N GLN A 934 -75.29 25.63 21.36
CA GLN A 934 -75.82 25.82 20.00
C GLN A 934 -75.46 27.24 19.53
N LEU A 935 -74.76 27.31 18.46
CA LEU A 935 -74.33 28.56 17.84
C LEU A 935 -75.38 29.13 16.95
N GLN A 936 -75.28 30.41 16.58
CA GLN A 936 -76.34 31.11 15.78
C GLN A 936 -76.48 30.56 14.34
N ASP A 937 -75.45 29.90 13.83
CA ASP A 937 -75.40 29.26 12.51
C ASP A 937 -75.99 27.85 12.49
N GLY A 938 -76.45 27.36 13.63
CA GLY A 938 -76.98 26.02 13.81
C GLY A 938 -75.97 24.96 14.21
N THR A 939 -74.66 25.29 14.28
CA THR A 939 -73.66 24.38 14.75
C THR A 939 -73.88 24.04 16.22
N ARG A 940 -73.72 22.76 16.54
CA ARG A 940 -73.81 22.25 17.92
C ARG A 940 -72.44 21.87 18.38
N LEU A 941 -71.98 22.41 19.55
CA LEU A 941 -70.74 22.08 20.17
C LEU A 941 -70.95 21.53 21.58
N GLN A 942 -70.19 20.51 21.93
CA GLN A 942 -70.27 19.90 23.26
C GLN A 942 -68.84 19.81 23.84
N PRO A 943 -68.32 20.91 24.42
CA PRO A 943 -67.12 20.82 25.22
C PRO A 943 -67.38 20.06 26.52
N TYR A 944 -66.38 19.25 26.95
CA TYR A 944 -66.45 18.45 28.17
C TYR A 944 -65.06 18.28 28.83
N LEU A 945 -65.12 18.04 30.13
CA LEU A 945 -64.00 17.55 30.94
C LEU A 945 -64.33 16.10 31.30
N LYS A 946 -63.28 15.28 31.45
CA LYS A 946 -63.41 13.90 31.94
C LYS A 946 -62.37 13.61 32.96
N ALA A 947 -62.68 12.73 33.92
CA ALA A 947 -61.73 12.19 34.85
C ALA A 947 -62.18 10.81 35.34
N GLY A 948 -61.24 10.03 35.79
CA GLY A 948 -61.56 8.69 36.31
C GLY A 948 -60.34 7.89 36.73
N TRP A 949 -60.59 6.62 36.94
CA TRP A 949 -59.61 5.63 37.37
C TRP A 949 -59.50 4.50 36.35
N VAL A 950 -58.29 4.00 36.10
CA VAL A 950 -57.99 2.83 35.31
C VAL A 950 -57.27 1.81 36.17
N GLU A 951 -57.68 0.56 36.12
CA GLU A 951 -57.09 -0.54 36.89
C GLU A 951 -56.79 -1.73 35.97
N ASP A 952 -55.53 -2.11 35.94
CA ASP A 952 -55.04 -3.31 35.28
C ASP A 952 -55.07 -4.50 36.20
N LEU A 953 -56.05 -5.37 36.05
CA LEU A 953 -56.29 -6.53 36.90
C LEU A 953 -55.41 -7.73 36.53
N SER A 954 -55.03 -7.85 35.26
CA SER A 954 -54.21 -8.93 34.72
C SER A 954 -53.44 -8.40 33.52
N ALA A 955 -52.14 -8.20 33.70
CA ALA A 955 -51.25 -7.74 32.63
C ALA A 955 -49.89 -8.41 32.74
N GLN A 956 -49.87 -9.74 32.95
CA GLN A 956 -48.66 -10.54 33.16
C GLN A 956 -48.58 -11.63 32.07
N ASN A 957 -47.41 -11.89 31.56
CA ASN A 957 -47.08 -13.08 30.80
C ASN A 957 -45.70 -13.63 31.21
N LYS A 958 -45.35 -14.79 30.71
CA LYS A 958 -44.06 -15.41 30.96
C LYS A 958 -43.15 -15.25 29.73
N VAL A 959 -42.18 -14.40 29.82
CA VAL A 959 -41.15 -14.23 28.78
C VAL A 959 -39.89 -15.03 29.17
N ARG A 960 -39.35 -15.83 28.24
CA ARG A 960 -38.09 -16.51 28.46
C ARG A 960 -37.02 -15.96 27.53
N THR A 961 -35.85 -15.68 28.07
CA THR A 961 -34.62 -15.37 27.33
C THR A 961 -33.62 -16.50 27.60
N ASN A 962 -33.15 -17.20 26.57
CA ASN A 962 -32.31 -18.40 26.65
C ASN A 962 -32.83 -19.43 27.67
N GLY A 963 -34.16 -19.59 27.78
CA GLY A 963 -34.81 -20.52 28.72
C GLY A 963 -35.08 -19.96 30.10
N ILE A 964 -34.44 -18.88 30.52
CA ILE A 964 -34.63 -18.20 31.81
C ILE A 964 -35.90 -17.40 31.78
N ALA A 965 -36.80 -17.67 32.78
CA ALA A 965 -38.13 -17.10 32.80
C ALA A 965 -38.15 -15.77 33.53
N SER A 966 -38.74 -14.78 32.92
CA SER A 966 -39.14 -13.49 33.45
C SER A 966 -40.64 -13.35 33.53
N ARG A 967 -41.14 -12.61 34.47
CA ARG A 967 -42.59 -12.32 34.60
C ARG A 967 -42.79 -10.81 34.68
N PRO A 968 -42.72 -10.11 33.54
CA PRO A 968 -43.03 -8.68 33.53
C PRO A 968 -44.45 -8.44 34.01
N ASP A 969 -44.59 -7.54 34.99
CA ASP A 969 -45.84 -7.21 35.62
C ASP A 969 -46.32 -5.83 35.18
N GLY A 970 -47.49 -5.77 34.58
CA GLY A 970 -48.14 -4.54 34.16
C GLY A 970 -49.45 -4.26 34.99
N ASN A 971 -49.68 -5.02 36.07
CA ASN A 971 -50.83 -4.80 36.93
C ASN A 971 -50.66 -3.49 37.72
N GLY A 972 -51.78 -2.79 37.90
CA GLY A 972 -51.79 -1.58 38.70
C GLY A 972 -52.80 -0.55 38.26
N GLY A 973 -53.03 0.41 39.10
CA GLY A 973 -54.02 1.45 38.89
C GLY A 973 -53.46 2.84 38.69
N GLY A 974 -54.24 3.70 38.08
CA GLY A 974 -53.89 5.10 37.84
C GLY A 974 -55.09 5.99 37.57
N TRP A 975 -54.94 7.27 37.80
CA TRP A 975 -55.98 8.25 37.43
C TRP A 975 -55.77 8.73 35.99
N TYR A 976 -56.86 9.17 35.37
CA TYR A 976 -56.78 9.90 34.10
C TYR A 976 -57.68 11.15 34.16
N ALA A 977 -57.29 12.18 33.38
CA ALA A 977 -58.06 13.38 33.15
C ALA A 977 -57.90 13.88 31.71
N GLY A 978 -58.93 14.53 31.21
CA GLY A 978 -58.88 15.00 29.83
C GLY A 978 -59.90 16.07 29.55
N VAL A 979 -59.70 16.73 28.41
CA VAL A 979 -60.61 17.72 27.87
C VAL A 979 -60.95 17.37 26.43
N GLY A 980 -62.16 17.60 26.02
CA GLY A 980 -62.55 17.32 24.67
C GLY A 980 -63.72 18.20 24.19
N VAL A 981 -63.94 18.16 22.90
CA VAL A 981 -65.06 18.80 22.25
C VAL A 981 -65.58 17.90 21.13
N THR A 982 -66.88 17.74 21.10
CA THR A 982 -67.59 17.20 19.93
C THR A 982 -68.38 18.34 19.26
N GLY A 983 -68.41 18.36 17.96
CA GLY A 983 -69.10 19.42 17.15
C GLY A 983 -69.87 18.82 15.99
N GLU A 984 -71.13 19.12 15.92
CA GLU A 984 -71.97 18.89 14.74
C GLU A 984 -71.98 20.18 13.92
N LEU A 985 -71.13 20.18 12.86
CA LEU A 985 -71.01 21.35 11.97
C LEU A 985 -72.24 21.48 11.02
N SER A 986 -72.84 20.34 10.71
CA SER A 986 -74.13 20.24 9.96
C SER A 986 -74.73 18.85 10.24
N ARG A 987 -75.96 18.60 9.74
CA ARG A 987 -76.56 17.28 9.87
C ARG A 987 -75.77 16.10 9.29
N GLN A 988 -74.76 16.39 8.46
CA GLN A 988 -73.97 15.37 7.80
C GLN A 988 -72.54 15.32 8.32
N HIS A 989 -72.02 16.37 9.00
CA HIS A 989 -70.65 16.56 9.33
C HIS A 989 -70.44 16.70 10.85
N GLN A 990 -69.69 15.80 11.46
CA GLN A 990 -69.29 15.88 12.86
C GLN A 990 -67.79 15.83 12.96
N VAL A 991 -67.23 16.60 13.90
CA VAL A 991 -65.80 16.60 14.28
C VAL A 991 -65.72 16.39 15.79
N TYR A 992 -64.65 15.74 16.20
CA TYR A 992 -64.34 15.62 17.61
C TYR A 992 -62.84 15.67 17.86
N ALA A 993 -62.45 16.25 18.99
CA ALA A 993 -61.09 16.33 19.43
C ALA A 993 -61.03 16.13 20.93
N GLU A 994 -60.02 15.43 21.39
CA GLU A 994 -59.84 15.15 22.83
C GLU A 994 -58.34 15.04 23.15
N VAL A 995 -57.91 15.59 24.29
CA VAL A 995 -56.61 15.40 24.87
C VAL A 995 -56.78 14.83 26.28
N GLU A 996 -55.99 13.83 26.61
CA GLU A 996 -56.01 13.10 27.90
C GLU A 996 -54.58 12.96 28.45
N THR A 997 -54.43 13.00 29.77
CA THR A 997 -53.25 12.59 30.49
C THR A 997 -53.62 11.52 31.52
N SER A 998 -52.68 10.62 31.82
CA SER A 998 -52.83 9.65 32.91
C SER A 998 -51.50 9.35 33.59
N GLU A 999 -51.62 9.08 34.92
CA GLU A 999 -50.48 8.71 35.75
C GLU A 999 -50.90 7.45 36.51
N GLY A 1000 -50.07 6.41 36.45
CA GLY A 1000 -50.33 5.10 37.03
C GLY A 1000 -49.08 4.46 37.61
N SER A 1001 -49.27 3.32 38.30
CA SER A 1001 -48.18 2.62 38.93
C SER A 1001 -47.11 2.04 37.97
N ASN A 1002 -47.53 1.61 36.76
CA ASN A 1002 -46.68 0.92 35.79
C ASN A 1002 -46.68 1.55 34.38
N ILE A 1003 -47.67 2.39 34.11
CA ILE A 1003 -47.81 3.08 32.81
C ILE A 1003 -48.25 4.52 33.04
N ASP A 1004 -47.39 5.44 32.73
CA ASP A 1004 -47.70 6.86 32.66
C ASP A 1004 -47.95 7.25 31.22
N ARG A 1005 -48.97 8.14 31.04
CA ARG A 1005 -49.29 8.68 29.71
C ARG A 1005 -49.37 10.22 29.83
N PRO A 1006 -48.19 10.91 29.60
CA PRO A 1006 -48.13 12.35 29.73
C PRO A 1006 -49.13 13.09 28.82
N TRP A 1007 -49.39 12.54 27.67
CA TRP A 1007 -50.41 13.05 26.77
C TRP A 1007 -50.95 11.93 25.87
N ALA A 1008 -52.23 12.02 25.52
CA ALA A 1008 -52.88 11.30 24.45
C ALA A 1008 -53.82 12.25 23.73
N ALA A 1009 -53.82 12.25 22.40
CA ALA A 1009 -54.65 13.10 21.59
C ALA A 1009 -55.43 12.27 20.57
N ASN A 1010 -56.68 12.61 20.38
CA ASN A 1010 -57.58 12.01 19.41
C ASN A 1010 -58.24 13.12 18.60
N LEU A 1011 -58.33 12.92 17.28
CA LEU A 1011 -59.01 13.80 16.37
C LEU A 1011 -59.82 12.97 15.39
N GLY A 1012 -61.07 13.23 15.24
CA GLY A 1012 -61.90 12.48 14.33
C GLY A 1012 -62.90 13.33 13.57
N TYR A 1013 -63.33 12.78 12.47
CA TYR A 1013 -64.35 13.30 11.61
C TYR A 1013 -65.32 12.18 11.20
N ARG A 1014 -66.60 12.48 11.24
CA ARG A 1014 -67.70 11.59 10.84
C ARG A 1014 -68.56 12.26 9.79
N PHE A 1015 -68.83 11.55 8.73
CA PHE A 1015 -69.75 11.91 7.67
C PHE A 1015 -70.98 10.98 7.68
N THR A 1016 -72.13 11.51 7.77
CA THR A 1016 -73.42 10.76 7.76
C THR A 1016 -74.14 11.03 6.46
N PHE A 1017 -74.72 10.00 5.80
CA PHE A 1017 -75.32 10.08 4.47
C PHE A 1017 -76.67 9.32 4.36
#